data_8a5b5c91f1a30602af44db951f660a60
#
_entry.id   8a5b5c91f1a30602af44db951f660a60
#
_cell.length_a   1.000
_cell.length_b   1.000
_cell.length_c   1.000
_cell.angle_alpha   90.00
_cell.angle_beta   90.00
_cell.angle_gamma   90.00
#
_symmetry.space_group_name_H-M   'P 1'
#
loop_
_entity.id
_entity.type
_entity.pdbx_description
1 polymer ?
#
loop_
_entity_poly.entity_id
_entity_poly.type
_entity_poly.pdbx_seq_one_letter_code
_entity_poly.pdbx_strand_id
1 'polypeptide(L)'
;MNKILTQNLNYPMKKEVINMMSFSWKLFLLSGIEIRVNHLPYQILRFLISFAFIFCFLGCSDDSRKSQRVPAKRSVPVLGILPEFQLTDQSGNPYGLKDLNGKVWIVDFIFTRCAGTCPMQTIQKVQMQDKLKGGPDWKDIRLVTFTVDPENDTAPVLQKYADTHSADSNQWKFLTGAREDLWNLSSNGFKLAVAEDSKNEKMPILHSSRFVLVDRMGRIRGYYDGLDEKGIADLMRDLDLILEEDQEFSVPEKGFINFKKFPYPEEILNPSWLDTRKELQVASADNVSAFHNFQFQDTVKESGITFVNRIVDDAGKYHKAVHYDHGNGIAVADVDNDGLLDLYFTTQIGSNELWKNLGDGKFKDITTDAISLKDKIGVSASFADTDNDGDADLVATTVRGGNYFFENDGTGTFTDRTNHSGLDYIGHSSGAIFFDYDKDGLLDLFLCNVGVYTSDERGKGGYCIGLQDAFQGHLKPEERNELSKLYRNEGDNVFVDVSEKTGLLDYSWTGDAAPLDFDNDGWVDLYVLSMQGHDQLYRNEQGKSFKKVSRDVFPKTPWGAMGIQVFDFDNDGNQDIYITDMHSDMSQEVGPNREKLKSAMKWEESILKSGGMSIYGNAFFRSLGNGDFEEVSDSIGAENYWPWGLSAGDLNADGFIDVFIASSMNFPFRYAINSVLLNESGKRFADAEFILGVEPRRDGRTAKPWFTLDPSGQDKEHSLVKEYNLTEPVEVWGSLGTRSSAIIDIDNDGDLDIVTNEFHDGPMVLRSNLSEKKQINKLQIQLIGKGNGDSNRDGLGATVKVTAGSKVYTQVNDGVSGYLSHSLIPMYFGLGDSNRVDSVTVLWPSGKEQTVMDIDPEKLLKIIED
;
A
#
# COMPACT_ATOMS: atom_id res chain seq x y z
N MET A 1 -24.15 -8.23 -51.47
CA MET A 1 -23.61 -7.64 -50.23
C MET A 1 -24.60 -7.65 -49.05
N ASN A 2 -25.67 -8.44 -49.10
CA ASN A 2 -26.68 -8.56 -48.07
C ASN A 2 -26.86 -9.98 -47.49
N LYS A 3 -25.79 -10.80 -47.48
CA LYS A 3 -25.85 -12.19 -46.95
C LYS A 3 -24.63 -12.61 -46.06
N ILE A 4 -23.80 -11.66 -45.65
CA ILE A 4 -22.60 -11.95 -44.78
C ILE A 4 -22.66 -11.27 -43.40
N LEU A 5 -23.69 -10.48 -43.09
CA LEU A 5 -23.81 -9.72 -41.83
C LEU A 5 -24.90 -10.22 -40.86
N THR A 6 -25.34 -11.48 -40.99
CA THR A 6 -26.40 -12.01 -40.11
C THR A 6 -26.05 -13.28 -39.38
N GLN A 7 -24.78 -13.57 -39.16
CA GLN A 7 -24.38 -14.62 -38.19
C GLN A 7 -23.31 -14.05 -37.26
N ASN A 8 -23.66 -13.91 -35.99
CA ASN A 8 -22.90 -13.50 -34.81
C ASN A 8 -23.11 -12.06 -34.36
N LEU A 9 -24.30 -11.77 -33.84
CA LEU A 9 -24.52 -10.73 -32.83
C LEU A 9 -25.89 -10.99 -32.17
N ASN A 10 -25.89 -11.66 -31.06
CA ASN A 10 -27.04 -11.81 -30.16
C ASN A 10 -26.98 -10.70 -29.10
N TYR A 11 -27.38 -9.50 -29.47
CA TYR A 11 -27.82 -8.46 -28.51
C TYR A 11 -28.81 -7.52 -29.21
N PRO A 12 -29.92 -7.15 -28.60
CA PRO A 12 -30.95 -6.31 -29.23
C PRO A 12 -30.53 -4.85 -29.13
N MET A 13 -30.12 -4.26 -30.24
CA MET A 13 -30.01 -2.80 -30.35
C MET A 13 -31.40 -2.16 -30.37
N LYS A 14 -31.57 -1.08 -29.60
CA LYS A 14 -32.81 -0.31 -29.53
C LYS A 14 -33.17 0.27 -30.89
N LYS A 15 -34.47 0.18 -31.24
CA LYS A 15 -35.08 0.61 -32.51
C LYS A 15 -34.84 2.08 -32.91
N GLU A 16 -34.34 2.91 -32.02
CA GLU A 16 -34.13 4.33 -32.23
C GLU A 16 -32.89 4.69 -33.05
N VAL A 17 -31.83 3.88 -32.97
CA VAL A 17 -30.60 4.12 -33.72
C VAL A 17 -30.74 3.77 -35.19
N ILE A 18 -31.59 2.80 -35.54
CA ILE A 18 -31.86 2.39 -36.93
C ILE A 18 -32.69 3.44 -37.65
N ASN A 19 -33.54 4.18 -36.92
CA ASN A 19 -34.38 5.25 -37.53
C ASN A 19 -33.54 6.52 -37.81
N MET A 20 -32.54 6.84 -37.06
CA MET A 20 -31.67 8.01 -37.31
C MET A 20 -30.76 7.81 -38.54
N MET A 21 -30.21 6.61 -38.73
CA MET A 21 -29.41 6.34 -39.93
C MET A 21 -30.23 6.31 -41.24
N SER A 22 -31.51 5.90 -41.20
CA SER A 22 -32.36 5.88 -42.37
C SER A 22 -32.88 7.28 -42.77
N PHE A 23 -32.92 8.22 -41.82
CA PHE A 23 -33.34 9.59 -42.05
C PHE A 23 -32.27 10.43 -42.75
N SER A 24 -31.00 10.22 -42.43
CA SER A 24 -29.89 10.93 -43.09
C SER A 24 -29.71 10.52 -44.54
N TRP A 25 -29.95 9.27 -44.89
CA TRP A 25 -29.84 8.81 -46.28
C TRP A 25 -31.02 9.26 -47.19
N LYS A 26 -32.20 9.50 -46.61
CA LYS A 26 -33.34 10.02 -47.35
C LYS A 26 -33.25 11.53 -47.69
N LEU A 27 -32.54 12.27 -46.86
CA LEU A 27 -32.23 13.68 -47.15
C LEU A 27 -31.18 13.86 -48.24
N PHE A 28 -30.30 12.91 -48.43
CA PHE A 28 -29.26 12.96 -49.45
C PHE A 28 -29.77 12.60 -50.87
N LEU A 29 -30.87 11.87 -50.93
CA LEU A 29 -31.49 11.46 -52.23
C LEU A 29 -32.53 12.48 -52.79
N LEU A 30 -32.89 13.51 -52.02
CA LEU A 30 -33.87 14.53 -52.40
C LEU A 30 -33.25 15.80 -52.97
N SER A 31 -31.91 15.95 -52.99
CA SER A 31 -31.21 17.13 -53.44
C SER A 31 -30.76 17.10 -54.90
N GLY A 32 -31.06 16.07 -55.70
CA GLY A 32 -31.01 16.05 -57.19
C GLY A 32 -29.73 16.59 -57.87
N ILE A 33 -28.54 16.48 -57.23
CA ILE A 33 -27.28 16.95 -57.83
C ILE A 33 -26.41 15.76 -58.14
N GLU A 34 -26.31 15.38 -59.41
CA GLU A 34 -25.36 14.42 -59.93
C GLU A 34 -24.00 15.12 -60.15
N ILE A 35 -23.04 14.83 -59.24
CA ILE A 35 -21.64 15.28 -59.44
C ILE A 35 -20.85 14.11 -59.96
N ARG A 36 -20.48 14.17 -61.27
CA ARG A 36 -19.48 13.28 -61.87
C ARG A 36 -18.11 13.69 -61.36
N VAL A 37 -17.53 12.87 -60.49
CA VAL A 37 -16.14 13.02 -60.02
C VAL A 37 -15.20 12.32 -60.96
N ASN A 38 -14.65 13.04 -61.92
CA ASN A 38 -13.39 12.68 -62.57
C ASN A 38 -12.52 13.94 -62.63
N HIS A 39 -11.37 13.89 -61.91
CA HIS A 39 -10.29 14.90 -61.91
C HIS A 39 -10.53 16.21 -61.10
N LEU A 40 -10.53 16.16 -59.79
CA LEU A 40 -10.21 17.32 -58.95
C LEU A 40 -8.83 17.10 -58.24
N PRO A 41 -7.93 18.10 -58.24
CA PRO A 41 -6.68 18.04 -57.49
C PRO A 41 -6.88 17.91 -56.00
N TYR A 42 -6.09 17.08 -55.37
CA TYR A 42 -6.10 16.75 -53.94
C TYR A 42 -6.14 17.98 -52.98
N GLN A 43 -5.68 19.11 -53.42
CA GLN A 43 -5.70 20.36 -52.64
C GLN A 43 -7.09 21.00 -52.46
N ILE A 44 -8.02 20.78 -53.37
CA ILE A 44 -9.39 21.31 -53.27
C ILE A 44 -10.23 20.46 -52.32
N LEU A 45 -9.95 19.17 -52.25
CA LEU A 45 -10.61 18.27 -51.30
C LEU A 45 -10.22 18.60 -49.85
N ARG A 46 -8.96 18.97 -49.59
CA ARG A 46 -8.51 19.46 -48.29
C ARG A 46 -9.14 20.77 -47.86
N PHE A 47 -9.38 21.68 -48.84
CA PHE A 47 -10.01 22.97 -48.55
C PHE A 47 -11.49 22.82 -48.19
N LEU A 48 -12.22 21.91 -48.83
CA LEU A 48 -13.61 21.64 -48.56
C LEU A 48 -13.81 20.89 -47.23
N ILE A 49 -12.89 20.02 -46.86
CA ILE A 49 -12.92 19.33 -45.54
C ILE A 49 -12.59 20.32 -44.42
N SER A 50 -11.63 21.23 -44.61
CA SER A 50 -11.27 22.26 -43.65
C SER A 50 -12.40 23.27 -43.47
N PHE A 51 -13.16 23.60 -44.52
CA PHE A 51 -14.30 24.52 -44.45
C PHE A 51 -15.53 23.91 -43.78
N ALA A 52 -15.75 22.57 -43.91
CA ALA A 52 -16.78 21.84 -43.20
C ALA A 52 -16.49 21.78 -41.69
N PHE A 53 -15.19 21.65 -41.30
CA PHE A 53 -14.78 21.67 -39.88
C PHE A 53 -14.96 23.06 -39.24
N ILE A 54 -14.71 24.14 -39.97
CA ILE A 54 -14.88 25.53 -39.47
C ILE A 54 -16.38 25.90 -39.29
N PHE A 55 -17.28 25.36 -40.10
CA PHE A 55 -18.71 25.58 -39.92
C PHE A 55 -19.33 24.77 -38.79
N CYS A 56 -18.75 23.65 -38.40
CA CYS A 56 -19.13 22.89 -37.17
C CYS A 56 -18.75 23.62 -35.87
N PHE A 57 -17.74 24.50 -35.90
CA PHE A 57 -17.29 25.23 -34.71
C PHE A 57 -17.99 26.60 -34.51
N LEU A 58 -18.75 27.12 -35.48
CA LEU A 58 -19.41 28.40 -35.39
C LEU A 58 -20.95 28.33 -35.17
N GLY A 59 -21.48 27.13 -34.96
CA GLY A 59 -22.92 26.89 -34.81
C GLY A 59 -23.38 26.47 -33.42
N CYS A 60 -22.58 26.61 -32.37
CA CYS A 60 -22.99 26.39 -30.98
C CYS A 60 -22.74 27.63 -30.14
N SER A 61 -23.66 28.60 -30.22
CA SER A 61 -23.84 29.59 -29.17
C SER A 61 -25.08 29.24 -28.34
N ASP A 62 -24.86 29.17 -27.05
CA ASP A 62 -25.82 29.20 -25.94
C ASP A 62 -26.92 28.13 -25.90
N ASP A 63 -26.58 27.05 -25.22
CA ASP A 63 -27.53 26.51 -24.23
C ASP A 63 -26.76 26.11 -22.99
N SER A 64 -26.78 26.97 -21.99
CA SER A 64 -26.22 26.77 -20.66
C SER A 64 -26.99 25.67 -19.93
N ARG A 65 -26.76 24.41 -20.29
CA ARG A 65 -26.98 23.31 -19.35
C ARG A 65 -25.77 23.27 -18.42
N LYS A 66 -25.84 24.06 -17.35
CA LYS A 66 -25.12 23.76 -16.14
C LYS A 66 -25.40 22.29 -15.82
N SER A 67 -24.45 21.39 -16.12
CA SER A 67 -24.42 20.15 -15.41
C SER A 67 -24.27 20.56 -13.94
N GLN A 68 -25.35 20.43 -13.17
CA GLN A 68 -25.22 20.41 -11.73
C GLN A 68 -24.27 19.27 -11.42
N ARG A 69 -23.02 19.60 -11.14
CA ARG A 69 -22.15 18.70 -10.36
C ARG A 69 -22.94 18.44 -9.10
N VAL A 70 -23.50 17.25 -8.97
CA VAL A 70 -23.95 16.76 -7.69
C VAL A 70 -22.71 16.79 -6.82
N PRO A 71 -22.67 17.56 -5.71
CA PRO A 71 -21.50 17.55 -4.83
C PRO A 71 -21.29 16.09 -4.40
N ALA A 72 -20.06 15.62 -4.46
CA ALA A 72 -19.74 14.31 -3.91
C ALA A 72 -20.32 14.24 -2.49
N LYS A 73 -21.11 13.21 -2.18
CA LYS A 73 -21.72 13.04 -0.85
C LYS A 73 -20.52 12.88 0.10
N ARG A 74 -20.30 13.86 0.97
CA ARG A 74 -19.18 13.86 1.92
C ARG A 74 -19.43 12.76 2.93
N SER A 75 -18.56 11.75 3.00
CA SER A 75 -18.60 10.73 4.04
C SER A 75 -17.86 11.23 5.28
N VAL A 76 -18.30 10.81 6.46
CA VAL A 76 -17.66 11.11 7.73
C VAL A 76 -16.65 9.99 8.04
N PRO A 77 -15.36 10.27 8.26
CA PRO A 77 -14.34 9.22 8.44
C PRO A 77 -14.56 8.41 9.72
N VAL A 78 -14.03 7.18 9.76
CA VAL A 78 -13.90 6.39 10.99
C VAL A 78 -12.53 6.67 11.59
N LEU A 79 -12.51 7.24 12.81
CA LEU A 79 -11.29 7.67 13.50
C LEU A 79 -10.83 6.71 14.60
N GLY A 80 -11.65 5.72 14.97
CA GLY A 80 -11.32 4.74 16.00
C GLY A 80 -12.51 3.84 16.32
N ILE A 81 -12.26 2.77 17.06
CA ILE A 81 -13.26 1.84 17.55
C ILE A 81 -13.18 1.82 19.07
N LEU A 82 -14.32 1.94 19.75
CA LEU A 82 -14.35 1.95 21.20
C LEU A 82 -14.21 0.54 21.77
N PRO A 83 -13.46 0.37 22.86
CA PRO A 83 -13.42 -0.88 23.60
C PRO A 83 -14.76 -1.14 24.31
N GLU A 84 -15.02 -2.40 24.64
CA GLU A 84 -16.14 -2.76 25.54
C GLU A 84 -16.01 -2.07 26.88
N PHE A 85 -17.12 -1.53 27.39
CA PHE A 85 -17.20 -0.96 28.72
C PHE A 85 -18.56 -1.24 29.33
N GLN A 86 -18.61 -1.29 30.66
CA GLN A 86 -19.83 -1.41 31.47
C GLN A 86 -19.70 -0.51 32.68
N LEU A 87 -20.56 0.49 32.79
CA LEU A 87 -20.58 1.51 33.81
C LEU A 87 -21.97 1.56 34.49
N THR A 88 -22.23 2.56 35.30
CA THR A 88 -23.53 2.76 35.98
C THR A 88 -24.14 4.07 35.49
N ASP A 89 -25.41 4.05 35.07
CA ASP A 89 -26.13 5.25 34.67
C ASP A 89 -26.62 6.06 35.91
N GLN A 90 -27.13 7.26 35.67
CA GLN A 90 -27.65 8.14 36.71
C GLN A 90 -28.83 7.54 37.51
N SER A 91 -29.50 6.53 36.98
CA SER A 91 -30.59 5.81 37.69
C SER A 91 -30.08 4.63 38.51
N GLY A 92 -28.75 4.39 38.52
CA GLY A 92 -28.13 3.29 39.24
C GLY A 92 -28.17 1.93 38.51
N ASN A 93 -28.50 1.91 37.20
CA ASN A 93 -28.54 0.70 36.41
C ASN A 93 -27.22 0.48 35.64
N PRO A 94 -26.80 -0.76 35.42
CA PRO A 94 -25.71 -1.04 34.50
C PRO A 94 -26.01 -0.49 33.10
N TYR A 95 -25.03 0.21 32.50
CA TYR A 95 -25.14 0.78 31.16
C TYR A 95 -23.78 0.78 30.47
N GLY A 96 -23.71 0.30 29.26
CA GLY A 96 -22.44 0.15 28.53
C GLY A 96 -22.53 0.24 27.02
N LEU A 97 -21.47 -0.15 26.34
CA LEU A 97 -21.40 -0.10 24.87
C LEU A 97 -22.54 -0.91 24.23
N LYS A 98 -22.95 -2.02 24.87
CA LYS A 98 -24.05 -2.87 24.40
C LYS A 98 -25.40 -2.16 24.34
N ASP A 99 -25.64 -1.25 25.30
CA ASP A 99 -26.89 -0.47 25.36
C ASP A 99 -26.94 0.65 24.34
N LEU A 100 -25.78 1.00 23.77
CA LEU A 100 -25.58 2.01 22.73
C LEU A 100 -25.51 1.43 21.32
N ASN A 101 -25.49 0.12 21.21
CA ASN A 101 -25.43 -0.55 19.90
C ASN A 101 -26.66 -0.21 19.04
N GLY A 102 -26.44 0.05 17.75
CA GLY A 102 -27.49 0.48 16.82
C GLY A 102 -27.93 1.93 17.01
N LYS A 103 -27.28 2.72 17.87
CA LYS A 103 -27.56 4.14 18.09
C LYS A 103 -26.37 4.99 17.65
N VAL A 104 -26.66 6.15 17.07
CA VAL A 104 -25.66 7.21 16.87
C VAL A 104 -25.63 8.06 18.14
N TRP A 105 -24.42 8.32 18.66
CA TRP A 105 -24.35 8.99 19.95
C TRP A 105 -23.27 10.07 20.04
N ILE A 106 -23.59 11.11 20.80
CA ILE A 106 -22.75 12.27 21.04
C ILE A 106 -22.23 12.21 22.47
N VAL A 107 -20.92 12.20 22.62
CA VAL A 107 -20.20 12.00 23.88
C VAL A 107 -19.54 13.27 24.36
N ASP A 108 -19.54 13.47 25.69
CA ASP A 108 -18.63 14.39 26.37
C ASP A 108 -18.19 13.82 27.72
N PHE A 109 -17.14 14.42 28.26
CA PHE A 109 -16.59 14.15 29.60
C PHE A 109 -16.70 15.40 30.44
N ILE A 110 -17.29 15.28 31.65
CA ILE A 110 -17.49 16.40 32.57
C ILE A 110 -17.24 15.98 34.04
N PHE A 111 -17.29 16.93 34.94
CA PHE A 111 -17.60 16.68 36.35
C PHE A 111 -18.52 17.76 36.92
N THR A 112 -19.47 17.38 37.80
CA THR A 112 -20.62 18.23 38.15
C THR A 112 -20.25 19.51 38.93
N ARG A 113 -19.12 19.51 39.63
CA ARG A 113 -18.60 20.65 40.36
C ARG A 113 -17.59 21.50 39.59
N CYS A 114 -17.42 21.29 38.32
CA CYS A 114 -16.56 22.08 37.47
C CYS A 114 -17.04 23.53 37.36
N ALA A 115 -16.16 24.49 37.69
CA ALA A 115 -16.45 25.92 37.53
C ALA A 115 -15.99 26.49 36.19
N GLY A 116 -15.41 25.65 35.30
CA GLY A 116 -14.83 26.05 34.03
C GLY A 116 -15.75 25.75 32.85
N THR A 117 -15.32 24.83 31.98
CA THR A 117 -15.92 24.55 30.66
C THR A 117 -17.14 23.65 30.68
N CYS A 118 -17.27 22.77 31.69
CA CYS A 118 -18.35 21.78 31.76
C CYS A 118 -19.76 22.38 31.68
N PRO A 119 -20.09 23.48 32.42
CA PRO A 119 -21.41 24.11 32.32
C PRO A 119 -21.73 24.55 30.87
N MET A 120 -20.74 25.07 30.12
CA MET A 120 -20.95 25.50 28.74
C MET A 120 -21.18 24.28 27.81
N GLN A 121 -20.40 23.20 27.98
CA GLN A 121 -20.64 21.95 27.25
C GLN A 121 -22.05 21.40 27.53
N THR A 122 -22.48 21.39 28.79
CA THR A 122 -23.82 20.93 29.17
C THR A 122 -24.92 21.79 28.53
N ILE A 123 -24.75 23.12 28.49
CA ILE A 123 -25.71 24.04 27.85
C ILE A 123 -25.78 23.74 26.35
N GLN A 124 -24.63 23.54 25.65
CA GLN A 124 -24.61 23.16 24.24
C GLN A 124 -25.36 21.83 24.00
N LYS A 125 -25.19 20.88 24.91
CA LYS A 125 -25.85 19.57 24.79
C LYS A 125 -27.35 19.66 25.02
N VAL A 126 -27.81 20.54 25.92
CA VAL A 126 -29.24 20.89 26.09
C VAL A 126 -29.80 21.47 24.80
N GLN A 127 -29.09 22.43 24.18
CA GLN A 127 -29.51 23.01 22.89
C GLN A 127 -29.56 21.96 21.77
N MET A 128 -28.62 21.03 21.71
CA MET A 128 -28.67 19.91 20.78
C MET A 128 -29.87 19.00 21.04
N GLN A 129 -30.13 18.64 22.31
CA GLN A 129 -31.32 17.90 22.69
C GLN A 129 -32.58 18.58 22.18
N ASP A 130 -32.75 19.88 22.47
CA ASP A 130 -33.95 20.63 22.09
C ASP A 130 -34.13 20.73 20.58
N LYS A 131 -33.02 20.84 19.83
CA LYS A 131 -33.02 20.85 18.35
C LYS A 131 -33.38 19.50 17.75
N LEU A 132 -32.89 18.41 18.33
CA LEU A 132 -33.07 17.04 17.84
C LEU A 132 -34.40 16.42 18.28
N LYS A 133 -34.92 16.84 19.45
CA LYS A 133 -36.14 16.33 20.04
C LYS A 133 -37.35 16.64 19.16
N GLY A 134 -38.09 15.58 18.81
CA GLY A 134 -39.24 15.69 17.91
C GLY A 134 -38.90 15.46 16.44
N GLY A 135 -37.61 15.36 16.09
CA GLY A 135 -37.19 14.90 14.77
C GLY A 135 -37.38 13.40 14.58
N PRO A 136 -37.44 12.92 13.33
CA PRO A 136 -37.69 11.51 13.02
C PRO A 136 -36.62 10.57 13.59
N ASP A 137 -35.37 11.05 13.67
CA ASP A 137 -34.20 10.26 14.06
C ASP A 137 -33.89 10.33 15.56
N TRP A 138 -34.65 11.13 16.35
CA TRP A 138 -34.42 11.31 17.78
C TRP A 138 -34.38 9.97 18.56
N LYS A 139 -35.20 9.02 18.19
CA LYS A 139 -35.24 7.68 18.80
C LYS A 139 -33.95 6.89 18.60
N ASP A 140 -33.15 7.22 17.58
CA ASP A 140 -31.93 6.55 17.18
C ASP A 140 -30.67 7.28 17.65
N ILE A 141 -30.83 8.46 18.25
CA ILE A 141 -29.72 9.26 18.79
C ILE A 141 -29.65 9.07 20.31
N ARG A 142 -28.43 9.04 20.83
CA ARG A 142 -28.14 9.08 22.28
C ARG A 142 -27.18 10.22 22.58
N LEU A 143 -27.42 10.88 23.70
CA LEU A 143 -26.49 11.79 24.34
C LEU A 143 -25.88 11.05 25.54
N VAL A 144 -24.56 10.97 25.61
CA VAL A 144 -23.86 10.24 26.67
C VAL A 144 -22.82 11.15 27.29
N THR A 145 -22.91 11.31 28.61
CA THR A 145 -21.99 12.13 29.39
C THR A 145 -21.30 11.24 30.42
N PHE A 146 -19.97 11.18 30.36
CA PHE A 146 -19.15 10.46 31.34
C PHE A 146 -18.64 11.43 32.38
N THR A 147 -18.68 11.05 33.67
CA THR A 147 -17.95 11.81 34.67
C THR A 147 -16.47 11.46 34.70
N VAL A 148 -15.62 12.43 34.94
CA VAL A 148 -14.17 12.22 35.22
C VAL A 148 -13.86 12.29 36.73
N ASP A 149 -14.88 12.52 37.59
CA ASP A 149 -14.77 12.68 39.06
C ASP A 149 -15.77 11.75 39.80
N PRO A 150 -15.69 10.43 39.62
CA PRO A 150 -16.69 9.50 40.12
C PRO A 150 -16.81 9.45 41.65
N GLU A 151 -15.79 9.87 42.40
CA GLU A 151 -15.82 9.95 43.87
C GLU A 151 -16.84 10.98 44.35
N ASN A 152 -17.05 12.03 43.57
CA ASN A 152 -18.01 13.07 43.87
C ASN A 152 -19.30 12.95 43.06
N ASP A 153 -19.19 12.46 41.84
CA ASP A 153 -20.29 12.33 40.87
C ASP A 153 -20.92 10.91 40.93
N THR A 154 -21.49 10.58 42.07
CA THR A 154 -22.24 9.34 42.26
C THR A 154 -23.55 9.37 41.42
N ALA A 155 -24.17 8.20 41.17
CA ALA A 155 -25.40 8.13 40.37
C ALA A 155 -26.51 9.10 40.85
N PRO A 156 -26.78 9.28 42.19
CA PRO A 156 -27.75 10.27 42.68
C PRO A 156 -27.33 11.72 42.39
N VAL A 157 -26.02 12.04 42.40
CA VAL A 157 -25.51 13.38 42.07
C VAL A 157 -25.70 13.64 40.57
N LEU A 158 -25.40 12.68 39.73
CA LEU A 158 -25.61 12.75 38.28
C LEU A 158 -27.10 12.84 37.94
N GLN A 159 -27.99 12.12 38.65
CA GLN A 159 -29.43 12.26 38.44
C GLN A 159 -29.92 13.68 38.76
N LYS A 160 -29.48 14.26 39.91
CA LYS A 160 -29.81 15.64 40.24
C LYS A 160 -29.29 16.63 39.20
N TYR A 161 -28.09 16.39 38.69
CA TYR A 161 -27.50 17.21 37.62
C TYR A 161 -28.31 17.12 36.32
N ALA A 162 -28.69 15.91 35.92
CA ALA A 162 -29.55 15.64 34.77
C ALA A 162 -30.92 16.35 34.89
N ASP A 163 -31.56 16.27 36.08
CA ASP A 163 -32.86 16.91 36.36
C ASP A 163 -32.72 18.45 36.29
N THR A 164 -31.65 19.02 36.82
CA THR A 164 -31.37 20.47 36.76
C THR A 164 -31.28 20.99 35.35
N HIS A 165 -30.74 20.18 34.41
CA HIS A 165 -30.60 20.53 33.01
C HIS A 165 -31.73 19.99 32.10
N SER A 166 -32.83 19.47 32.69
CA SER A 166 -33.96 18.93 31.96
C SER A 166 -33.56 17.87 30.90
N ALA A 167 -32.59 17.04 31.26
CA ALA A 167 -32.11 15.97 30.39
C ALA A 167 -33.18 14.89 30.18
N ASP A 168 -33.45 14.49 28.97
CA ASP A 168 -34.36 13.41 28.63
C ASP A 168 -33.76 12.06 29.08
N SER A 169 -34.27 11.49 30.13
CA SER A 169 -33.73 10.28 30.79
C SER A 169 -33.68 9.06 29.84
N ASN A 170 -34.47 9.03 28.78
CA ASN A 170 -34.45 7.95 27.77
C ASN A 170 -33.33 8.12 26.75
N GLN A 171 -33.00 9.36 26.42
CA GLN A 171 -32.05 9.66 25.34
C GLN A 171 -30.72 10.21 25.83
N TRP A 172 -30.66 10.79 27.06
CA TRP A 172 -29.42 11.33 27.61
C TRP A 172 -28.99 10.57 28.88
N LYS A 173 -27.85 9.89 28.75
CA LYS A 173 -27.29 9.09 29.85
C LYS A 173 -26.06 9.77 30.45
N PHE A 174 -26.01 9.76 31.79
CA PHE A 174 -24.87 10.21 32.57
C PHE A 174 -24.25 9.01 33.28
N LEU A 175 -22.98 8.73 32.98
CA LEU A 175 -22.32 7.49 33.38
C LEU A 175 -21.22 7.74 34.41
N THR A 176 -21.20 6.89 35.46
CA THR A 176 -20.20 6.84 36.50
C THR A 176 -19.71 5.42 36.75
N GLY A 177 -18.55 5.25 37.41
CA GLY A 177 -17.95 3.95 37.68
C GLY A 177 -16.62 4.07 38.41
N ALA A 178 -15.74 3.09 38.31
CA ALA A 178 -14.40 3.22 38.86
C ALA A 178 -13.59 4.28 38.08
N ARG A 179 -12.83 5.10 38.82
CA ARG A 179 -12.02 6.18 38.21
C ARG A 179 -11.09 5.63 37.16
N GLU A 180 -10.43 4.52 37.44
CA GLU A 180 -9.47 3.90 36.51
C GLU A 180 -10.14 3.52 35.18
N ASP A 181 -11.34 2.92 35.24
CA ASP A 181 -12.09 2.54 34.05
C ASP A 181 -12.52 3.77 33.24
N LEU A 182 -13.02 4.81 33.89
CA LEU A 182 -13.46 6.05 33.24
C LEU A 182 -12.29 6.81 32.60
N TRP A 183 -11.16 6.89 33.31
CA TRP A 183 -9.98 7.58 32.79
C TRP A 183 -9.29 6.78 31.67
N ASN A 184 -9.24 5.47 31.79
CA ASN A 184 -8.77 4.59 30.72
C ASN A 184 -9.69 4.69 29.48
N LEU A 185 -11.00 4.70 29.69
CA LEU A 185 -11.95 4.89 28.58
C LEU A 185 -11.80 6.27 27.93
N SER A 186 -11.57 7.34 28.69
CA SER A 186 -11.29 8.67 28.17
C SER A 186 -10.00 8.69 27.34
N SER A 187 -8.88 8.23 27.90
CA SER A 187 -7.55 8.34 27.28
C SER A 187 -7.30 7.30 26.20
N ASN A 188 -7.59 6.03 26.45
CA ASN A 188 -7.31 4.92 25.54
C ASN A 188 -8.49 4.55 24.63
N GLY A 189 -9.73 4.75 25.10
CA GLY A 189 -10.95 4.54 24.31
C GLY A 189 -11.21 5.72 23.37
N PHE A 190 -11.54 6.87 23.98
CA PHE A 190 -11.92 8.07 23.23
C PHE A 190 -10.73 8.95 22.81
N LYS A 191 -9.49 8.59 23.10
CA LYS A 191 -8.29 9.38 22.79
C LYS A 191 -8.37 10.85 23.29
N LEU A 192 -9.01 11.08 24.43
CA LEU A 192 -9.16 12.38 25.06
C LEU A 192 -8.34 12.44 26.36
N ALA A 193 -7.52 13.48 26.47
CA ALA A 193 -6.67 13.65 27.65
C ALA A 193 -7.48 13.89 28.93
N VAL A 194 -7.09 13.22 30.01
CA VAL A 194 -7.57 13.43 31.37
C VAL A 194 -6.40 13.35 32.33
N ALA A 195 -6.28 14.31 33.29
CA ALA A 195 -5.20 14.34 34.27
C ALA A 195 -5.60 15.09 35.52
N GLU A 196 -4.95 14.82 36.67
CA GLU A 196 -5.10 15.61 37.88
C GLU A 196 -4.36 16.95 37.78
N ASP A 197 -5.02 18.03 38.20
CA ASP A 197 -4.39 19.31 38.44
C ASP A 197 -4.44 19.63 39.96
N SER A 198 -3.56 19.01 40.72
CA SER A 198 -3.46 19.18 42.17
C SER A 198 -3.15 20.62 42.62
N LYS A 199 -2.80 21.50 41.71
CA LYS A 199 -2.51 22.92 42.02
C LYS A 199 -3.75 23.81 41.90
N ASN A 200 -4.83 23.35 41.32
CA ASN A 200 -6.03 24.11 41.06
C ASN A 200 -7.23 23.55 41.82
N GLU A 201 -7.44 24.01 43.04
CA GLU A 201 -8.56 23.57 43.90
C GLU A 201 -9.95 23.77 43.26
N LYS A 202 -10.11 24.70 42.33
CA LYS A 202 -11.38 24.97 41.64
C LYS A 202 -11.58 24.10 40.39
N MET A 203 -10.52 23.56 39.86
CA MET A 203 -10.52 22.66 38.68
C MET A 203 -9.49 21.55 38.88
N PRO A 204 -9.75 20.60 39.80
CA PRO A 204 -8.76 19.61 40.19
C PRO A 204 -8.53 18.52 39.11
N ILE A 205 -9.33 18.51 38.05
CA ILE A 205 -9.20 17.54 36.94
C ILE A 205 -9.22 18.31 35.61
N LEU A 206 -8.15 18.14 34.83
CA LEU A 206 -8.07 18.59 33.46
C LEU A 206 -8.70 17.51 32.56
N HIS A 207 -9.61 17.91 31.71
CA HIS A 207 -10.21 17.02 30.71
C HIS A 207 -10.51 17.80 29.43
N SER A 208 -10.80 17.06 28.34
CA SER A 208 -11.11 17.64 27.05
C SER A 208 -12.49 18.30 27.04
N SER A 209 -12.62 19.45 26.38
CA SER A 209 -13.89 20.10 26.07
C SER A 209 -14.56 19.61 24.77
N ARG A 210 -14.02 18.58 24.13
CA ARG A 210 -14.53 18.09 22.85
C ARG A 210 -15.78 17.23 23.00
N PHE A 211 -16.71 17.38 22.05
CA PHE A 211 -17.72 16.37 21.77
C PHE A 211 -17.16 15.32 20.81
N VAL A 212 -17.55 14.07 21.01
CA VAL A 212 -17.21 12.96 20.14
C VAL A 212 -18.47 12.38 19.51
N LEU A 213 -18.48 12.25 18.20
CA LEU A 213 -19.57 11.62 17.46
C LEU A 213 -19.22 10.14 17.22
N VAL A 214 -20.12 9.26 17.62
CA VAL A 214 -19.95 7.81 17.51
C VAL A 214 -21.13 7.22 16.75
N ASP A 215 -20.86 6.33 15.82
CA ASP A 215 -21.89 5.69 15.00
C ASP A 215 -22.53 4.46 15.68
N ARG A 216 -23.48 3.85 14.98
CA ARG A 216 -24.26 2.70 15.46
C ARG A 216 -23.41 1.47 15.79
N MET A 217 -22.18 1.40 15.28
CA MET A 217 -21.25 0.29 15.50
C MET A 217 -20.19 0.58 16.59
N GLY A 218 -20.33 1.70 17.31
CA GLY A 218 -19.36 2.11 18.32
C GLY A 218 -18.06 2.65 17.74
N ARG A 219 -18.07 3.12 16.47
CA ARG A 219 -16.90 3.71 15.83
C ARG A 219 -16.91 5.23 16.00
N ILE A 220 -15.77 5.79 16.38
CA ILE A 220 -15.57 7.23 16.49
C ILE A 220 -15.53 7.83 15.09
N ARG A 221 -16.36 8.84 14.84
CA ARG A 221 -16.52 9.47 13.53
C ARG A 221 -16.04 10.93 13.50
N GLY A 222 -15.88 11.57 14.65
CA GLY A 222 -15.39 12.95 14.71
C GLY A 222 -15.18 13.46 16.13
N TYR A 223 -14.30 14.46 16.24
CA TYR A 223 -14.04 15.23 17.46
C TYR A 223 -14.30 16.70 17.16
N TYR A 224 -15.17 17.34 17.92
CA TYR A 224 -15.66 18.69 17.68
C TYR A 224 -15.43 19.57 18.90
N ASP A 225 -15.00 20.80 18.69
CA ASP A 225 -14.86 21.73 19.81
C ASP A 225 -16.25 22.04 20.40
N GLY A 226 -16.45 21.66 21.65
CA GLY A 226 -17.72 21.83 22.37
C GLY A 226 -18.00 23.26 22.82
N LEU A 227 -17.05 24.18 22.67
CA LEU A 227 -17.14 25.58 23.09
C LEU A 227 -17.26 26.55 21.91
N ASP A 228 -17.09 26.06 20.68
CA ASP A 228 -17.08 26.83 19.43
C ASP A 228 -18.37 26.57 18.60
N GLU A 229 -19.03 27.65 18.16
CA GLU A 229 -20.25 27.53 17.34
C GLU A 229 -20.01 26.77 16.03
N LYS A 230 -18.81 26.94 15.45
CA LYS A 230 -18.43 26.19 14.23
C LYS A 230 -18.27 24.70 14.54
N GLY A 231 -17.62 24.34 15.63
CA GLY A 231 -17.48 22.96 16.07
C GLY A 231 -18.84 22.28 16.27
N ILE A 232 -19.79 22.98 16.88
CA ILE A 232 -21.15 22.46 17.05
C ILE A 232 -21.88 22.33 15.68
N ALA A 233 -21.73 23.30 14.79
CA ALA A 233 -22.35 23.24 13.46
C ALA A 233 -21.76 22.08 12.61
N ASP A 234 -20.45 21.86 12.68
CA ASP A 234 -19.78 20.75 12.01
C ASP A 234 -20.23 19.40 12.59
N LEU A 235 -20.34 19.24 13.91
CA LEU A 235 -20.91 18.06 14.57
C LEU A 235 -22.32 17.75 14.07
N MET A 236 -23.21 18.76 14.06
CA MET A 236 -24.60 18.58 13.64
C MET A 236 -24.72 18.19 12.17
N ARG A 237 -23.90 18.77 11.30
CA ARG A 237 -23.83 18.38 9.88
C ARG A 237 -23.36 16.94 9.72
N ASP A 238 -22.31 16.54 10.43
CA ASP A 238 -21.74 15.20 10.33
C ASP A 238 -22.65 14.16 10.99
N LEU A 239 -23.43 14.53 12.01
CA LEU A 239 -24.51 13.71 12.57
C LEU A 239 -25.58 13.41 11.49
N ASP A 240 -26.04 14.42 10.75
CA ASP A 240 -27.01 14.26 9.68
C ASP A 240 -26.47 13.31 8.60
N LEU A 241 -25.19 13.45 8.22
CA LEU A 241 -24.54 12.56 7.25
C LEU A 241 -24.50 11.10 7.75
N ILE A 242 -24.16 10.86 9.02
CA ILE A 242 -24.12 9.52 9.60
C ILE A 242 -25.53 8.91 9.68
N LEU A 243 -26.53 9.70 10.05
CA LEU A 243 -27.91 9.25 10.08
C LEU A 243 -28.42 8.89 8.68
N GLU A 244 -27.99 9.61 7.64
CA GLU A 244 -28.30 9.30 6.24
C GLU A 244 -27.54 8.06 5.73
N GLU A 245 -26.27 7.89 6.10
CA GLU A 245 -25.49 6.68 5.78
C GLU A 245 -26.22 5.44 6.29
N ASP A 246 -26.85 5.54 7.45
CA ASP A 246 -27.48 4.43 8.16
C ASP A 246 -28.93 4.14 7.70
N GLN A 247 -29.60 5.02 6.96
CA GLN A 247 -30.92 4.70 6.40
C GLN A 247 -30.88 3.59 5.33
N GLU A 248 -29.70 3.35 4.75
CA GLU A 248 -29.44 2.19 3.89
C GLU A 248 -29.11 0.92 4.70
N PHE A 249 -28.82 1.05 6.00
CA PHE A 249 -28.50 -0.03 6.96
C PHE A 249 -29.55 -0.12 8.08
N SER A 250 -30.80 -0.47 7.74
CA SER A 250 -31.73 -0.90 8.76
C SER A 250 -31.31 -2.27 9.29
N VAL A 251 -30.49 -2.28 10.35
CA VAL A 251 -30.26 -3.49 11.15
C VAL A 251 -31.53 -3.79 11.93
N PRO A 252 -32.09 -5.02 11.87
CA PRO A 252 -33.23 -5.41 12.71
C PRO A 252 -32.83 -5.28 14.18
N GLU A 253 -33.70 -4.76 15.01
CA GLU A 253 -33.59 -4.73 16.47
C GLU A 253 -33.45 -6.16 17.04
N LYS A 254 -32.26 -6.70 17.04
CA LYS A 254 -31.88 -7.86 17.86
C LYS A 254 -30.40 -7.80 18.14
N GLY A 255 -30.09 -7.87 19.43
CA GLY A 255 -28.78 -7.74 20.05
C GLY A 255 -27.64 -8.44 19.30
N PHE A 256 -26.38 -8.19 19.73
CA PHE A 256 -25.17 -8.73 19.14
C PHE A 256 -25.44 -9.98 18.31
N ILE A 257 -25.50 -9.81 17.00
CA ILE A 257 -25.54 -10.96 16.11
C ILE A 257 -24.15 -11.53 16.23
N ASN A 258 -24.03 -12.62 16.97
CA ASN A 258 -22.85 -13.46 16.90
C ASN A 258 -22.90 -14.03 15.50
N PHE A 259 -22.31 -13.35 14.53
CA PHE A 259 -22.29 -13.79 13.15
C PHE A 259 -21.69 -15.18 13.13
N LYS A 260 -22.45 -16.13 12.62
CA LYS A 260 -21.90 -17.44 12.32
C LYS A 260 -20.77 -17.25 11.32
N LYS A 261 -19.60 -17.82 11.60
CA LYS A 261 -18.51 -17.81 10.61
C LYS A 261 -19.02 -18.41 9.30
N PHE A 262 -18.66 -17.80 8.20
CA PHE A 262 -18.90 -18.37 6.87
C PHE A 262 -18.33 -19.79 6.81
N PRO A 263 -19.06 -20.77 6.22
CA PRO A 263 -18.65 -22.18 6.25
C PRO A 263 -17.51 -22.47 5.25
N TYR A 264 -16.36 -21.82 5.40
CA TYR A 264 -15.17 -22.24 4.67
C TYR A 264 -14.68 -23.61 5.15
N PRO A 265 -13.95 -24.34 4.31
CA PRO A 265 -13.10 -25.41 4.76
C PRO A 265 -12.18 -24.90 5.88
N GLU A 266 -12.09 -25.60 6.98
CA GLU A 266 -11.30 -25.17 8.15
C GLU A 266 -9.82 -24.96 7.80
N GLU A 267 -9.31 -25.71 6.84
CA GLU A 267 -7.96 -25.59 6.29
C GLU A 267 -7.60 -24.21 5.73
N ILE A 268 -8.58 -23.39 5.30
CA ILE A 268 -8.33 -22.03 4.85
C ILE A 268 -8.01 -21.10 6.03
N LEU A 269 -8.70 -21.32 7.16
CA LEU A 269 -8.59 -20.45 8.35
C LEU A 269 -7.60 -21.00 9.37
N ASN A 270 -7.45 -22.31 9.44
CA ASN A 270 -6.58 -23.01 10.40
C ASN A 270 -5.85 -24.14 9.65
N PRO A 271 -4.83 -23.81 8.86
CA PRO A 271 -4.17 -24.81 8.04
C PRO A 271 -3.36 -25.78 8.89
N SER A 272 -3.85 -27.02 9.03
CA SER A 272 -3.19 -28.09 9.79
C SER A 272 -1.82 -28.47 9.21
N TRP A 273 -1.63 -28.24 7.92
CA TRP A 273 -0.34 -28.46 7.24
C TRP A 273 0.78 -27.55 7.76
N LEU A 274 0.45 -26.41 8.40
CA LEU A 274 1.44 -25.45 8.87
C LEU A 274 2.36 -26.05 9.93
N ASP A 275 1.79 -26.76 10.91
CA ASP A 275 2.56 -27.45 11.95
C ASP A 275 3.45 -28.54 11.35
N THR A 276 2.92 -29.33 10.43
CA THR A 276 3.69 -30.37 9.73
C THR A 276 4.87 -29.79 8.96
N ARG A 277 4.64 -28.66 8.25
CA ARG A 277 5.73 -27.98 7.52
C ARG A 277 6.79 -27.45 8.45
N LYS A 278 6.39 -26.85 9.57
CA LYS A 278 7.32 -26.42 10.63
C LYS A 278 8.16 -27.58 11.17
N GLU A 279 7.51 -28.69 11.54
CA GLU A 279 8.21 -29.90 12.06
C GLU A 279 9.24 -30.42 11.04
N LEU A 280 8.87 -30.51 9.77
CA LEU A 280 9.76 -30.99 8.70
C LEU A 280 10.95 -30.06 8.48
N GLN A 281 10.72 -28.74 8.43
CA GLN A 281 11.80 -27.77 8.21
C GLN A 281 12.76 -27.75 9.41
N VAL A 282 12.23 -27.70 10.65
CA VAL A 282 13.07 -27.73 11.86
C VAL A 282 13.85 -29.05 11.98
N ALA A 283 13.23 -30.19 11.62
CA ALA A 283 13.93 -31.47 11.60
C ALA A 283 15.04 -31.56 10.54
N SER A 284 14.99 -30.73 9.50
CA SER A 284 15.98 -30.66 8.45
C SER A 284 17.03 -29.55 8.66
N ALA A 285 16.98 -28.81 9.76
CA ALA A 285 17.84 -27.67 10.02
C ALA A 285 19.33 -28.01 9.95
N ASP A 286 19.74 -29.20 10.42
CA ASP A 286 21.10 -29.68 10.34
C ASP A 286 21.66 -29.85 8.90
N ASN A 287 20.78 -29.81 7.89
CA ASN A 287 21.15 -29.86 6.48
C ASN A 287 21.39 -28.47 5.87
N VAL A 288 21.05 -27.40 6.59
CA VAL A 288 21.28 -26.02 6.16
C VAL A 288 22.70 -25.64 6.52
N SER A 289 23.52 -25.33 5.52
CA SER A 289 24.93 -25.00 5.72
C SER A 289 25.16 -23.52 6.09
N ALA A 290 24.23 -22.63 5.74
CA ALA A 290 24.25 -21.23 6.16
C ALA A 290 24.04 -21.12 7.68
N PHE A 291 24.61 -20.10 8.31
CA PHE A 291 24.41 -19.89 9.75
C PHE A 291 22.95 -19.53 10.04
N HIS A 292 22.31 -20.32 10.92
CA HIS A 292 20.88 -20.17 11.23
C HIS A 292 20.56 -20.30 12.74
N ASN A 293 21.58 -20.18 13.62
CA ASN A 293 21.37 -20.27 15.07
C ASN A 293 20.96 -18.92 15.67
N PHE A 294 19.99 -18.26 15.07
CA PHE A 294 19.37 -17.02 15.53
C PHE A 294 17.88 -17.04 15.19
N GLN A 295 17.12 -16.08 15.67
CA GLN A 295 15.69 -16.00 15.41
C GLN A 295 15.21 -14.57 15.30
N PHE A 296 14.15 -14.38 14.54
CA PHE A 296 13.36 -13.17 14.49
C PHE A 296 12.23 -13.23 15.53
N GLN A 297 11.94 -12.08 16.13
CA GLN A 297 10.81 -11.91 17.03
C GLN A 297 9.97 -10.72 16.55
N ASP A 298 8.66 -10.92 16.42
CA ASP A 298 7.74 -9.82 16.09
C ASP A 298 7.57 -8.90 17.31
N THR A 299 8.19 -7.73 17.24
CA THR A 299 8.24 -6.70 18.29
C THR A 299 7.34 -5.49 17.96
N VAL A 300 6.35 -5.63 17.09
CA VAL A 300 5.49 -4.50 16.69
C VAL A 300 4.80 -3.80 17.87
N LYS A 301 4.43 -4.54 18.93
CA LYS A 301 3.83 -3.95 20.14
C LYS A 301 4.81 -3.08 20.91
N GLU A 302 6.06 -3.54 21.00
CA GLU A 302 7.16 -2.89 21.68
C GLU A 302 7.68 -1.69 20.89
N SER A 303 7.60 -1.78 19.55
CA SER A 303 8.04 -0.71 18.64
C SER A 303 7.17 0.54 18.73
N GLY A 304 5.92 0.41 19.17
CA GLY A 304 4.96 1.52 19.24
C GLY A 304 4.25 1.81 17.91
N ILE A 305 4.56 1.10 16.82
CA ILE A 305 3.88 1.24 15.54
C ILE A 305 2.45 0.73 15.66
N THR A 306 1.48 1.60 15.32
CA THR A 306 0.04 1.30 15.34
C THR A 306 -0.61 1.42 13.96
N PHE A 307 0.18 1.57 12.93
CA PHE A 307 -0.28 1.57 11.54
C PHE A 307 -1.07 0.30 11.22
N VAL A 308 -2.13 0.45 10.44
CA VAL A 308 -2.92 -0.67 9.92
C VAL A 308 -3.23 -0.40 8.46
N ASN A 309 -2.73 -1.24 7.60
CA ASN A 309 -3.15 -1.20 6.20
C ASN A 309 -4.64 -1.56 6.09
N ARG A 310 -5.38 -0.78 5.31
CA ARG A 310 -6.80 -0.97 5.05
C ARG A 310 -7.06 -0.93 3.56
N ILE A 311 -7.85 -1.88 3.11
CA ILE A 311 -8.26 -1.98 1.70
C ILE A 311 -9.66 -1.39 1.51
N VAL A 312 -10.00 -1.05 0.27
CA VAL A 312 -11.32 -0.53 -0.11
C VAL A 312 -12.43 -1.47 0.36
N ASP A 313 -13.44 -0.93 1.04
CA ASP A 313 -14.47 -1.67 1.78
C ASP A 313 -15.22 -2.74 0.99
N ASP A 314 -15.43 -2.51 -0.31
CA ASP A 314 -16.13 -3.46 -1.19
C ASP A 314 -15.19 -4.43 -1.93
N ALA A 315 -13.87 -4.28 -1.73
CA ALA A 315 -12.90 -5.25 -2.23
C ALA A 315 -13.16 -6.62 -1.58
N GLY A 316 -13.21 -7.67 -2.36
CA GLY A 316 -13.50 -9.02 -1.88
C GLY A 316 -14.97 -9.32 -1.65
N LYS A 317 -15.83 -8.35 -1.34
CA LYS A 317 -17.27 -8.58 -1.18
C LYS A 317 -18.01 -8.61 -2.52
N TYR A 318 -17.79 -7.64 -3.37
CA TYR A 318 -18.52 -7.49 -4.65
C TYR A 318 -17.67 -7.77 -5.88
N HIS A 319 -16.38 -7.55 -5.79
CA HIS A 319 -15.45 -7.65 -6.90
C HIS A 319 -14.30 -8.56 -6.49
N LYS A 320 -14.37 -9.82 -6.83
CA LYS A 320 -13.29 -10.77 -6.58
C LYS A 320 -11.93 -10.15 -6.91
N ALA A 321 -11.00 -10.36 -6.02
CA ALA A 321 -9.58 -10.45 -6.29
C ALA A 321 -8.87 -9.25 -6.94
N VAL A 322 -9.50 -8.35 -7.68
CA VAL A 322 -8.82 -7.42 -8.57
C VAL A 322 -9.05 -5.97 -8.26
N HIS A 323 -9.92 -5.70 -7.32
CA HIS A 323 -10.26 -4.33 -7.00
C HIS A 323 -9.20 -3.75 -6.09
N TYR A 324 -8.32 -2.92 -6.65
CA TYR A 324 -7.21 -2.31 -5.93
C TYR A 324 -6.28 -3.32 -5.24
N ASP A 325 -6.01 -4.44 -5.90
CA ASP A 325 -5.27 -5.55 -5.32
C ASP A 325 -3.79 -5.26 -5.09
N HIS A 326 -3.17 -4.39 -5.88
CA HIS A 326 -1.79 -3.95 -5.71
C HIS A 326 -1.70 -2.70 -4.82
N GLY A 327 -0.57 -2.54 -4.17
CA GLY A 327 -0.28 -1.50 -3.20
C GLY A 327 0.48 -2.03 -2.00
N ASN A 328 0.35 -1.36 -0.85
CA ASN A 328 1.06 -1.69 0.37
C ASN A 328 2.57 -1.41 0.30
N GLY A 329 2.99 -0.35 -0.37
CA GLY A 329 4.40 0.07 -0.39
C GLY A 329 4.91 0.44 1.01
N ILE A 330 6.21 0.21 1.24
CA ILE A 330 6.95 0.65 2.42
C ILE A 330 8.27 1.24 1.94
N ALA A 331 8.55 2.49 2.26
CA ALA A 331 9.80 3.15 1.92
C ALA A 331 10.57 3.58 3.18
N VAL A 332 11.89 3.60 3.08
CA VAL A 332 12.81 3.84 4.20
C VAL A 332 13.81 4.92 3.85
N ALA A 333 14.01 5.88 4.75
CA ALA A 333 15.09 6.85 4.69
C ALA A 333 15.35 7.46 6.08
N ASP A 334 16.51 8.07 6.29
CA ASP A 334 16.78 8.95 7.41
C ASP A 334 16.26 10.35 7.04
N VAL A 335 14.98 10.64 7.38
CA VAL A 335 14.31 11.87 6.88
C VAL A 335 14.71 13.14 7.63
N ASP A 336 15.35 13.03 8.79
CA ASP A 336 15.78 14.20 9.57
C ASP A 336 17.30 14.21 9.88
N ASN A 337 18.06 13.39 9.17
CA ASN A 337 19.53 13.34 9.22
C ASN A 337 20.07 13.02 10.63
N ASP A 338 19.32 12.25 11.44
CA ASP A 338 19.74 11.87 12.80
C ASP A 338 20.51 10.54 12.85
N GLY A 339 20.64 9.85 11.72
CA GLY A 339 21.36 8.59 11.54
C GLY A 339 20.52 7.36 11.83
N LEU A 340 19.20 7.51 12.03
CA LEU A 340 18.25 6.42 12.23
C LEU A 340 17.32 6.34 11.02
N LEU A 341 16.97 5.12 10.60
CA LEU A 341 16.12 4.92 9.43
C LEU A 341 14.65 4.96 9.80
N ASP A 342 13.89 5.85 9.16
CA ASP A 342 12.48 6.07 9.33
C ASP A 342 11.65 5.29 8.31
N LEU A 343 10.35 5.05 8.60
CA LEU A 343 9.48 4.20 7.81
C LEU A 343 8.25 4.97 7.29
N TYR A 344 8.01 4.93 5.98
CA TYR A 344 6.77 5.44 5.40
C TYR A 344 5.93 4.31 4.83
N PHE A 345 4.69 4.15 5.37
CA PHE A 345 3.74 3.13 4.95
C PHE A 345 2.62 3.72 4.09
N THR A 346 2.26 3.02 3.02
CA THR A 346 1.09 3.35 2.20
C THR A 346 -0.12 2.49 2.54
N THR A 347 -1.32 3.04 2.38
CA THR A 347 -2.60 2.34 2.57
C THR A 347 -3.65 2.83 1.58
N GLN A 348 -4.66 1.99 1.29
CA GLN A 348 -5.74 2.37 0.39
C GLN A 348 -6.82 3.23 1.08
N ILE A 349 -7.07 2.99 2.35
CA ILE A 349 -8.05 3.73 3.15
C ILE A 349 -7.40 4.25 4.42
N GLY A 350 -7.63 5.51 4.71
CA GLY A 350 -7.09 6.16 5.88
C GLY A 350 -5.87 7.01 5.55
N SER A 351 -4.88 7.00 6.39
CA SER A 351 -3.67 7.82 6.29
C SER A 351 -2.49 6.94 5.90
N ASN A 352 -1.74 7.33 4.88
CA ASN A 352 -0.34 6.92 4.81
C ASN A 352 0.37 7.49 6.04
N GLU A 353 1.36 6.79 6.57
CA GLU A 353 1.97 7.17 7.83
C GLU A 353 3.51 7.16 7.76
N LEU A 354 4.13 8.21 8.33
CA LEU A 354 5.57 8.33 8.52
C LEU A 354 5.91 8.10 9.98
N TRP A 355 6.72 7.09 10.23
CA TRP A 355 7.13 6.66 11.56
C TRP A 355 8.61 6.94 11.77
N LYS A 356 8.91 7.95 12.60
CA LYS A 356 10.28 8.29 12.99
C LYS A 356 10.85 7.23 13.92
N ASN A 357 12.03 6.73 13.62
CA ASN A 357 12.82 5.88 14.49
C ASN A 357 13.39 6.70 15.67
N LEU A 358 13.26 6.17 16.87
CA LEU A 358 13.76 6.79 18.11
C LEU A 358 14.98 6.05 18.70
N GLY A 359 15.49 5.04 17.97
CA GLY A 359 16.47 4.09 18.47
C GLY A 359 15.84 2.93 19.25
N ASP A 360 16.65 1.91 19.54
CA ASP A 360 16.24 0.68 20.25
C ASP A 360 14.99 0.00 19.63
N GLY A 361 14.76 0.11 18.33
CA GLY A 361 13.60 -0.45 17.62
C GLY A 361 12.26 0.21 18.00
N LYS A 362 12.26 1.45 18.45
CA LYS A 362 11.07 2.22 18.82
C LYS A 362 10.79 3.31 17.82
N PHE A 363 9.50 3.51 17.53
CA PHE A 363 9.05 4.46 16.54
C PHE A 363 7.99 5.42 17.09
N LYS A 364 7.87 6.57 16.45
CA LYS A 364 6.86 7.58 16.74
C LYS A 364 6.24 8.06 15.44
N ASP A 365 4.91 8.08 15.40
CA ASP A 365 4.16 8.70 14.31
C ASP A 365 4.44 10.22 14.25
N ILE A 366 5.00 10.67 13.11
CA ILE A 366 5.26 12.08 12.78
C ILE A 366 4.50 12.51 11.53
N THR A 367 3.49 11.75 11.12
CA THR A 367 2.69 12.02 9.92
C THR A 367 2.04 13.39 9.99
N THR A 368 2.25 14.19 8.96
CA THR A 368 1.57 15.48 8.76
C THR A 368 0.36 15.32 7.85
N ASP A 369 -0.54 16.31 7.84
CA ASP A 369 -1.68 16.28 6.92
C ASP A 369 -1.26 16.30 5.43
N ALA A 370 -0.09 16.86 5.11
CA ALA A 370 0.44 16.92 3.75
C ALA A 370 0.72 15.52 3.20
N ILE A 371 1.54 14.72 3.91
CA ILE A 371 2.00 13.40 3.46
C ILE A 371 1.00 12.26 3.76
N SER A 372 -0.08 12.54 4.50
CA SER A 372 -1.04 11.52 4.93
C SER A 372 -1.92 10.96 3.80
N LEU A 373 -2.18 11.72 2.75
CA LEU A 373 -2.99 11.34 1.59
C LEU A 373 -4.34 10.66 1.94
N LYS A 374 -5.01 11.12 3.01
CA LYS A 374 -6.19 10.48 3.66
C LYS A 374 -7.35 10.14 2.72
N ASP A 375 -7.53 10.90 1.64
CA ASP A 375 -8.64 10.75 0.70
C ASP A 375 -8.18 10.06 -0.61
N LYS A 376 -7.02 9.42 -0.60
CA LYS A 376 -6.40 8.80 -1.77
C LYS A 376 -6.18 7.30 -1.54
N ILE A 377 -6.09 6.56 -2.63
CA ILE A 377 -5.73 5.15 -2.61
C ILE A 377 -4.23 5.08 -2.83
N GLY A 378 -3.47 5.01 -1.73
CA GLY A 378 -2.01 4.91 -1.76
C GLY A 378 -1.54 3.56 -2.28
N VAL A 379 -0.48 3.56 -3.07
CA VAL A 379 0.09 2.35 -3.68
C VAL A 379 1.55 2.17 -3.30
N SER A 380 2.42 3.08 -3.69
CA SER A 380 3.87 3.02 -3.52
C SER A 380 4.40 4.29 -2.89
N ALA A 381 5.61 4.19 -2.36
CA ALA A 381 6.39 5.34 -1.91
C ALA A 381 7.85 5.16 -2.27
N SER A 382 8.53 6.27 -2.58
CA SER A 382 9.94 6.28 -2.95
C SER A 382 10.63 7.51 -2.39
N PHE A 383 11.78 7.30 -1.74
CA PHE A 383 12.65 8.36 -1.26
C PHE A 383 13.85 8.54 -2.19
N ALA A 384 14.22 9.78 -2.48
CA ALA A 384 15.42 10.15 -3.22
C ALA A 384 15.79 11.60 -2.94
N ASP A 385 17.08 11.95 -2.97
CA ASP A 385 17.55 13.35 -2.97
C ASP A 385 17.49 13.87 -4.41
N THR A 386 16.40 14.53 -4.77
CA THR A 386 16.07 14.87 -6.17
C THR A 386 16.68 16.19 -6.64
N ASP A 387 17.14 17.05 -5.72
CA ASP A 387 17.81 18.32 -6.07
C ASP A 387 19.26 18.42 -5.56
N ASN A 388 19.77 17.31 -5.02
CA ASN A 388 21.14 17.18 -4.49
C ASN A 388 21.45 18.08 -3.31
N ASP A 389 20.44 18.40 -2.47
CA ASP A 389 20.64 19.23 -1.27
C ASP A 389 21.05 18.41 -0.03
N GLY A 390 20.88 17.11 -0.06
CA GLY A 390 21.26 16.15 0.97
C GLY A 390 20.11 15.67 1.82
N ASP A 391 18.89 16.02 1.46
CA ASP A 391 17.66 15.69 2.17
C ASP A 391 16.79 14.72 1.31
N ALA A 392 16.23 13.69 1.95
CA ALA A 392 15.45 12.69 1.23
C ALA A 392 14.03 13.21 0.91
N ASP A 393 13.74 13.49 -0.36
CA ASP A 393 12.42 13.82 -0.86
C ASP A 393 11.52 12.58 -1.01
N LEU A 394 10.20 12.78 -1.06
CA LEU A 394 9.22 11.69 -1.13
C LEU A 394 8.32 11.79 -2.36
N VAL A 395 8.28 10.74 -3.16
CA VAL A 395 7.21 10.50 -4.14
C VAL A 395 6.24 9.46 -3.60
N ALA A 396 4.93 9.74 -3.66
CA ALA A 396 3.89 8.80 -3.30
C ALA A 396 2.90 8.63 -4.46
N THR A 397 2.68 7.39 -4.89
CA THR A 397 1.79 7.08 -6.01
C THR A 397 0.39 6.72 -5.53
N THR A 398 -0.61 6.98 -6.36
CA THR A 398 -2.00 6.65 -6.05
C THR A 398 -2.77 6.14 -7.26
N VAL A 399 -3.86 5.42 -6.99
CA VAL A 399 -4.80 5.04 -8.05
C VAL A 399 -5.81 6.16 -8.28
N ARG A 400 -5.76 6.75 -9.48
CA ARG A 400 -6.71 7.80 -9.95
C ARG A 400 -6.83 9.04 -9.05
N GLY A 401 -5.90 9.17 -8.10
CA GLY A 401 -5.87 10.30 -7.16
C GLY A 401 -4.89 11.41 -7.53
N GLY A 402 -4.07 11.21 -8.56
CA GLY A 402 -2.83 11.93 -8.84
C GLY A 402 -1.66 11.35 -8.06
N ASN A 403 -0.45 11.58 -8.53
CA ASN A 403 0.75 11.27 -7.77
C ASN A 403 1.22 12.52 -7.05
N TYR A 404 2.03 12.35 -6.02
CA TYR A 404 2.42 13.42 -5.11
C TYR A 404 3.94 13.46 -4.98
N PHE A 405 4.49 14.66 -5.03
CA PHE A 405 5.88 14.95 -4.75
C PHE A 405 5.99 15.88 -3.55
N PHE A 406 6.78 15.50 -2.57
CA PHE A 406 6.99 16.25 -1.33
C PHE A 406 8.48 16.52 -1.14
N GLU A 407 8.84 17.79 -1.12
CA GLU A 407 10.18 18.26 -0.81
C GLU A 407 10.38 18.24 0.70
N ASN A 408 11.47 17.64 1.17
CA ASN A 408 11.90 17.61 2.55
C ASN A 408 12.79 18.82 2.86
N ASP A 409 12.80 19.29 4.09
CA ASP A 409 13.69 20.38 4.54
C ASP A 409 14.86 19.87 5.42
N GLY A 410 15.13 18.57 5.39
CA GLY A 410 16.18 17.92 6.19
C GLY A 410 15.85 17.77 7.67
N THR A 411 14.64 18.10 8.07
CA THR A 411 14.16 17.93 9.46
C THR A 411 12.98 16.95 9.57
N GLY A 412 12.66 16.23 8.49
CA GLY A 412 11.48 15.39 8.36
C GLY A 412 10.19 16.20 8.14
N THR A 413 10.30 17.46 7.73
CA THR A 413 9.15 18.32 7.39
C THR A 413 8.97 18.40 5.89
N PHE A 414 7.87 17.89 5.40
CA PHE A 414 7.58 17.77 3.97
C PHE A 414 6.63 18.84 3.46
N THR A 415 6.96 19.43 2.32
CA THR A 415 6.15 20.43 1.61
C THR A 415 5.64 19.85 0.29
N ASP A 416 4.32 19.88 0.03
CA ASP A 416 3.74 19.45 -1.24
C ASP A 416 4.18 20.37 -2.39
N ARG A 417 4.98 19.80 -3.30
CA ARG A 417 5.50 20.45 -4.51
C ARG A 417 4.95 19.83 -5.79
N THR A 418 3.94 19.00 -5.70
CA THR A 418 3.38 18.24 -6.82
C THR A 418 3.11 19.10 -8.06
N ASN A 419 2.45 20.26 -7.88
CA ASN A 419 2.15 21.15 -9.01
C ASN A 419 3.41 21.82 -9.61
N HIS A 420 4.48 21.97 -8.82
CA HIS A 420 5.75 22.53 -9.29
C HIS A 420 6.55 21.47 -10.04
N SER A 421 6.58 20.26 -9.51
CA SER A 421 7.40 19.18 -10.05
C SER A 421 6.93 18.65 -11.41
N GLY A 422 5.66 18.78 -11.76
CA GLY A 422 5.10 18.18 -12.99
C GLY A 422 4.77 16.69 -12.87
N LEU A 423 4.82 16.11 -11.66
CA LEU A 423 4.54 14.70 -11.38
C LEU A 423 3.06 14.40 -11.05
N ASP A 424 2.14 15.29 -11.42
CA ASP A 424 0.71 15.24 -11.09
C ASP A 424 -0.11 14.29 -11.98
N TYR A 425 0.53 13.35 -12.68
CA TYR A 425 -0.15 12.40 -13.55
C TYR A 425 -1.26 11.64 -12.82
N ILE A 426 -2.42 11.55 -13.46
CA ILE A 426 -3.61 10.87 -12.92
C ILE A 426 -3.86 9.59 -13.72
N GLY A 427 -3.60 8.44 -13.14
CA GLY A 427 -3.79 7.15 -13.75
C GLY A 427 -3.83 6.02 -12.71
N HIS A 428 -3.54 4.81 -13.14
CA HIS A 428 -3.41 3.64 -12.27
C HIS A 428 -1.92 3.42 -11.96
N SER A 429 -1.33 4.41 -11.27
CA SER A 429 0.11 4.39 -10.99
C SER A 429 0.47 3.35 -9.94
N SER A 430 1.66 2.79 -10.06
CA SER A 430 2.24 1.77 -9.22
C SER A 430 3.63 2.20 -8.72
N GLY A 431 4.72 1.52 -9.07
CA GLY A 431 6.07 1.88 -8.65
C GLY A 431 6.54 3.25 -9.17
N ALA A 432 7.43 3.87 -8.43
CA ALA A 432 8.14 5.09 -8.81
C ALA A 432 9.65 4.86 -8.58
N ILE A 433 10.44 4.76 -9.65
CA ILE A 433 11.82 4.31 -9.61
C ILE A 433 12.74 5.44 -10.02
N PHE A 434 13.66 5.81 -9.14
CA PHE A 434 14.66 6.83 -9.37
C PHE A 434 15.95 6.24 -9.92
N PHE A 435 16.52 6.85 -10.95
CA PHE A 435 17.84 6.56 -11.51
C PHE A 435 18.31 7.69 -12.43
N ASP A 436 19.59 7.86 -12.59
CA ASP A 436 20.16 8.86 -13.49
C ASP A 436 20.44 8.23 -14.86
N TYR A 437 19.47 8.32 -15.81
CA TYR A 437 19.56 7.63 -17.09
C TYR A 437 20.52 8.32 -18.07
N ASP A 438 20.73 9.63 -17.98
CA ASP A 438 21.55 10.39 -18.93
C ASP A 438 22.89 10.90 -18.35
N LYS A 439 23.19 10.50 -17.09
CA LYS A 439 24.42 10.82 -16.36
C LYS A 439 24.68 12.32 -16.21
N ASP A 440 23.62 13.07 -15.98
CA ASP A 440 23.75 14.50 -15.73
C ASP A 440 23.91 14.84 -14.22
N GLY A 441 23.84 13.82 -13.36
CA GLY A 441 24.01 13.93 -11.90
C GLY A 441 22.73 14.32 -11.18
N LEU A 442 21.58 14.28 -11.83
CA LEU A 442 20.24 14.41 -11.25
C LEU A 442 19.50 13.09 -11.35
N LEU A 443 18.68 12.78 -10.36
CA LEU A 443 17.87 11.58 -10.39
C LEU A 443 16.60 11.81 -11.23
N ASP A 444 16.46 11.02 -12.28
CA ASP A 444 15.27 10.93 -13.12
C ASP A 444 14.26 9.94 -12.52
N LEU A 445 13.02 9.95 -13.00
CA LEU A 445 11.96 9.10 -12.45
C LEU A 445 11.28 8.27 -13.54
N PHE A 446 11.25 6.95 -13.37
CA PHE A 446 10.35 6.08 -14.12
C PHE A 446 9.10 5.78 -13.29
N LEU A 447 7.94 6.23 -13.77
CA LEU A 447 6.63 6.01 -13.16
C LEU A 447 5.93 4.84 -13.83
N CYS A 448 5.73 3.76 -13.08
CA CYS A 448 5.02 2.58 -13.52
C CYS A 448 3.49 2.82 -13.54
N ASN A 449 2.81 2.38 -14.60
CA ASN A 449 1.36 2.39 -14.70
C ASN A 449 0.86 0.98 -15.03
N VAL A 450 -0.09 0.48 -14.21
CA VAL A 450 -0.60 -0.88 -14.35
C VAL A 450 -1.51 -1.02 -15.57
N GLY A 451 -2.32 -0.01 -15.86
CA GLY A 451 -3.35 -0.05 -16.88
C GLY A 451 -4.75 0.15 -16.31
N VAL A 452 -5.73 0.43 -17.15
CA VAL A 452 -7.09 0.78 -16.74
C VAL A 452 -7.84 -0.46 -16.23
N TYR A 453 -7.89 -0.65 -14.93
CA TYR A 453 -8.63 -1.75 -14.29
C TYR A 453 -9.83 -1.28 -13.48
N THR A 454 -10.11 0.02 -13.42
CA THR A 454 -11.31 0.57 -12.79
C THR A 454 -12.20 1.30 -13.77
N SER A 455 -13.49 1.35 -13.49
CA SER A 455 -14.48 2.16 -14.23
C SER A 455 -14.64 3.56 -13.63
N ASP A 456 -15.41 4.43 -14.28
CA ASP A 456 -15.80 5.72 -13.70
C ASP A 456 -16.97 5.61 -12.71
N GLU A 457 -17.62 4.45 -12.63
CA GLU A 457 -18.67 4.18 -11.69
C GLU A 457 -18.11 4.10 -10.27
N ARG A 458 -18.83 4.69 -9.31
CA ARG A 458 -18.40 4.70 -7.93
C ARG A 458 -19.23 3.75 -7.09
N GLY A 459 -18.53 2.92 -6.30
CA GLY A 459 -19.12 2.05 -5.30
C GLY A 459 -19.56 2.80 -4.03
N LYS A 460 -20.08 2.06 -3.05
CA LYS A 460 -20.59 2.61 -1.79
C LYS A 460 -19.56 3.44 -1.00
N GLY A 461 -18.30 3.05 -1.01
CA GLY A 461 -17.20 3.78 -0.37
C GLY A 461 -16.77 5.05 -1.12
N GLY A 462 -17.38 5.38 -2.26
CA GLY A 462 -17.00 6.51 -3.10
C GLY A 462 -15.81 6.22 -4.03
N TYR A 463 -15.27 5.01 -4.01
CA TYR A 463 -14.16 4.56 -4.85
C TYR A 463 -14.64 4.05 -6.21
N CYS A 464 -13.79 4.13 -7.23
CA CYS A 464 -14.09 3.62 -8.55
C CYS A 464 -14.21 2.10 -8.53
N ILE A 465 -15.26 1.55 -9.15
CA ILE A 465 -15.50 0.11 -9.18
C ILE A 465 -14.48 -0.56 -10.10
N GLY A 466 -13.85 -1.63 -9.64
CA GLY A 466 -13.01 -2.50 -10.45
C GLY A 466 -13.76 -3.13 -11.61
N LEU A 467 -13.12 -3.25 -12.75
CA LEU A 467 -13.70 -3.87 -13.93
C LEU A 467 -13.70 -5.40 -13.77
N GLN A 468 -14.81 -6.04 -14.14
CA GLN A 468 -14.95 -7.51 -13.99
C GLN A 468 -13.91 -8.31 -14.78
N ASP A 469 -13.39 -7.71 -15.86
CA ASP A 469 -12.38 -8.28 -16.75
C ASP A 469 -11.00 -7.63 -16.56
N ALA A 470 -10.72 -7.07 -15.40
CA ALA A 470 -9.47 -6.40 -15.14
C ALA A 470 -8.24 -7.31 -15.39
N PHE A 471 -8.29 -8.58 -14.98
CA PHE A 471 -7.23 -9.56 -15.28
C PHE A 471 -7.10 -9.96 -16.74
N GLN A 472 -7.99 -9.52 -17.61
CA GLN A 472 -7.95 -9.74 -19.06
C GLN A 472 -7.67 -8.44 -19.82
N GLY A 473 -7.24 -7.39 -19.11
CA GLY A 473 -7.00 -6.07 -19.68
C GLY A 473 -5.94 -6.09 -20.79
N HIS A 474 -4.90 -6.92 -20.64
CA HIS A 474 -3.87 -7.15 -21.65
C HIS A 474 -4.43 -7.65 -22.99
N LEU A 475 -5.63 -8.25 -23.00
CA LEU A 475 -6.32 -8.67 -24.24
C LEU A 475 -7.06 -7.52 -24.93
N LYS A 476 -7.11 -6.35 -24.33
CA LYS A 476 -7.79 -5.15 -24.82
C LYS A 476 -6.87 -3.92 -24.79
N PRO A 477 -5.69 -3.98 -25.42
CA PRO A 477 -4.66 -2.95 -25.24
C PRO A 477 -5.13 -1.55 -25.63
N GLU A 478 -5.97 -1.41 -26.65
CA GLU A 478 -6.49 -0.10 -27.09
C GLU A 478 -7.40 0.59 -26.06
N GLU A 479 -7.98 -0.18 -25.13
CA GLU A 479 -8.93 0.32 -24.12
C GLU A 479 -8.33 0.37 -22.71
N ARG A 480 -7.27 -0.41 -22.46
CA ARG A 480 -6.81 -0.74 -21.12
C ARG A 480 -5.37 -0.38 -20.83
N ASN A 481 -4.52 -0.25 -21.84
CA ASN A 481 -3.13 0.08 -21.60
C ASN A 481 -2.98 1.54 -21.18
N GLU A 482 -2.16 1.77 -20.18
CA GLU A 482 -1.61 3.07 -19.80
C GLU A 482 -0.11 3.08 -20.06
N LEU A 483 0.41 4.21 -20.52
CA LEU A 483 1.85 4.38 -20.74
C LEU A 483 2.54 4.63 -19.41
N SER A 484 3.49 3.77 -19.05
CA SER A 484 4.48 4.08 -18.01
C SER A 484 5.38 5.22 -18.51
N LYS A 485 5.81 6.11 -17.61
CA LYS A 485 6.42 7.39 -18.01
C LYS A 485 7.84 7.54 -17.49
N LEU A 486 8.74 7.95 -18.39
CA LEU A 486 10.05 8.43 -17.99
C LEU A 486 10.03 9.95 -17.89
N TYR A 487 10.31 10.45 -16.70
CA TYR A 487 10.46 11.88 -16.41
C TYR A 487 11.93 12.21 -16.23
N ARG A 488 12.41 13.17 -17.02
CA ARG A 488 13.74 13.75 -16.84
C ARG A 488 13.68 14.85 -15.80
N ASN A 489 14.60 14.82 -14.85
CA ASN A 489 14.81 15.91 -13.89
C ASN A 489 15.59 17.05 -14.57
N GLU A 490 15.01 18.24 -14.62
CA GLU A 490 15.63 19.43 -15.19
C GLU A 490 16.31 20.33 -14.13
N GLY A 491 16.38 19.82 -12.88
CA GLY A 491 16.82 20.56 -11.69
C GLY A 491 15.70 21.33 -11.01
N ASP A 492 15.96 21.83 -9.80
CA ASP A 492 14.97 22.57 -8.98
C ASP A 492 13.66 21.78 -8.78
N ASN A 493 13.76 20.43 -8.67
CA ASN A 493 12.64 19.49 -8.52
C ASN A 493 11.59 19.61 -9.64
N VAL A 494 12.00 19.93 -10.88
CA VAL A 494 11.13 20.01 -12.06
C VAL A 494 11.38 18.82 -12.98
N PHE A 495 10.35 18.02 -13.20
CA PHE A 495 10.37 16.80 -14.00
C PHE A 495 9.59 16.97 -15.31
N VAL A 496 10.16 16.51 -16.42
CA VAL A 496 9.56 16.61 -17.75
C VAL A 496 9.42 15.24 -18.39
N ASP A 497 8.21 14.88 -18.82
CA ASP A 497 7.95 13.62 -19.54
C ASP A 497 8.77 13.53 -20.83
N VAL A 498 9.70 12.61 -20.88
CA VAL A 498 10.59 12.36 -22.02
C VAL A 498 10.37 10.98 -22.66
N SER A 499 9.31 10.26 -22.29
CA SER A 499 9.02 8.91 -22.76
C SER A 499 9.04 8.79 -24.28
N GLU A 500 8.35 9.69 -24.99
CA GLU A 500 8.35 9.71 -26.47
C GLU A 500 9.71 10.11 -27.05
N LYS A 501 10.39 11.06 -26.44
CA LYS A 501 11.69 11.55 -26.91
C LYS A 501 12.77 10.49 -26.80
N THR A 502 12.77 9.72 -25.73
CA THR A 502 13.75 8.66 -25.47
C THR A 502 13.36 7.33 -26.11
N GLY A 503 12.10 7.19 -26.55
CA GLY A 503 11.59 5.93 -27.09
C GLY A 503 11.30 4.86 -26.04
N LEU A 504 11.28 5.22 -24.72
CA LEU A 504 10.85 4.34 -23.67
C LEU A 504 9.31 4.36 -23.60
N LEU A 505 8.68 3.58 -24.49
CA LEU A 505 7.22 3.51 -24.64
C LEU A 505 6.73 2.18 -24.09
N ASP A 506 6.63 2.07 -22.78
CA ASP A 506 6.13 0.89 -22.10
C ASP A 506 4.64 0.97 -21.86
N TYR A 507 3.89 0.04 -22.45
CA TYR A 507 2.45 -0.16 -22.30
C TYR A 507 2.14 -1.50 -21.62
N SER A 508 3.10 -2.07 -20.91
CA SER A 508 2.89 -3.27 -20.11
C SER A 508 1.93 -2.97 -18.95
N TRP A 509 1.43 -3.98 -18.31
CA TRP A 509 0.75 -3.84 -17.03
C TRP A 509 1.81 -3.76 -15.93
N THR A 510 2.43 -2.59 -15.85
CA THR A 510 3.66 -2.41 -15.10
C THR A 510 3.39 -2.26 -13.60
N GLY A 511 3.76 -3.30 -12.84
CA GLY A 511 3.69 -3.25 -11.37
C GLY A 511 4.87 -2.52 -10.77
N ASP A 512 6.09 -2.89 -11.20
CA ASP A 512 7.35 -2.40 -10.67
C ASP A 512 8.45 -2.46 -11.73
N ALA A 513 9.65 -1.93 -11.44
CA ALA A 513 10.82 -1.99 -12.32
C ALA A 513 12.11 -1.90 -11.49
N ALA A 514 13.23 -2.31 -12.10
CA ALA A 514 14.55 -2.13 -11.50
C ALA A 514 15.56 -1.57 -12.51
N PRO A 515 16.36 -0.58 -12.10
CA PRO A 515 17.52 -0.12 -12.87
C PRO A 515 18.67 -1.12 -12.72
N LEU A 516 19.39 -1.39 -13.79
CA LEU A 516 20.57 -2.24 -13.79
C LEU A 516 21.43 -1.96 -15.02
N ASP A 517 22.72 -2.24 -14.98
CA ASP A 517 23.59 -2.28 -16.16
C ASP A 517 23.79 -3.75 -16.55
N PHE A 518 22.87 -4.30 -17.37
CA PHE A 518 22.82 -5.74 -17.63
C PHE A 518 23.96 -6.25 -18.54
N ASP A 519 24.53 -5.38 -19.40
CA ASP A 519 25.59 -5.75 -20.34
C ASP A 519 26.95 -5.14 -19.99
N ASN A 520 27.07 -4.48 -18.82
CA ASN A 520 28.27 -3.85 -18.30
C ASN A 520 28.88 -2.80 -19.24
N ASP A 521 28.05 -2.06 -19.98
CA ASP A 521 28.48 -0.96 -20.85
C ASP A 521 28.63 0.37 -20.09
N GLY A 522 28.27 0.39 -18.84
CA GLY A 522 28.35 1.52 -17.91
C GLY A 522 27.15 2.44 -17.96
N TRP A 523 26.09 2.14 -18.71
CA TRP A 523 24.84 2.90 -18.74
C TRP A 523 23.74 2.11 -18.03
N VAL A 524 22.98 2.81 -17.19
CA VAL A 524 21.89 2.16 -16.46
C VAL A 524 20.74 1.85 -17.40
N ASP A 525 20.41 0.58 -17.54
CA ASP A 525 19.28 0.03 -18.27
C ASP A 525 18.05 -0.10 -17.36
N LEU A 526 16.92 -0.56 -17.90
CA LEU A 526 15.69 -0.70 -17.12
C LEU A 526 15.01 -2.04 -17.41
N TYR A 527 14.85 -2.86 -16.36
CA TYR A 527 13.99 -4.05 -16.36
C TYR A 527 12.61 -3.70 -15.83
N VAL A 528 11.57 -3.90 -16.64
CA VAL A 528 10.18 -3.52 -16.33
C VAL A 528 9.33 -4.77 -16.18
N LEU A 529 8.72 -4.94 -15.00
CA LEU A 529 7.85 -6.06 -14.70
C LEU A 529 6.45 -5.88 -15.30
N SER A 530 5.85 -6.97 -15.73
CA SER A 530 4.47 -6.99 -16.21
C SER A 530 3.60 -7.93 -15.38
N MET A 531 2.61 -7.38 -14.68
CA MET A 531 1.64 -8.15 -13.89
C MET A 531 0.71 -9.02 -14.75
N GLN A 532 0.58 -8.71 -16.04
CA GLN A 532 -0.25 -9.45 -16.99
C GLN A 532 0.39 -9.41 -18.36
N GLY A 533 1.47 -10.15 -18.52
CA GLY A 533 2.19 -10.18 -19.78
C GLY A 533 3.66 -10.51 -19.59
N HIS A 534 4.44 -10.26 -20.61
CA HIS A 534 5.87 -10.49 -20.58
C HIS A 534 6.60 -9.26 -20.06
N ASP A 535 7.57 -9.46 -19.18
CA ASP A 535 8.46 -8.42 -18.74
C ASP A 535 9.27 -7.83 -19.89
N GLN A 536 9.73 -6.61 -19.72
CA GLN A 536 10.48 -5.87 -20.73
C GLN A 536 11.85 -5.47 -20.20
N LEU A 537 12.85 -5.56 -21.08
CA LEU A 537 14.18 -4.99 -20.85
C LEU A 537 14.42 -3.90 -21.87
N TYR A 538 14.77 -2.72 -21.39
CA TYR A 538 15.11 -1.55 -22.19
C TYR A 538 16.57 -1.23 -22.00
N ARG A 539 17.37 -1.42 -23.06
CA ARG A 539 18.78 -1.02 -23.07
C ARG A 539 18.91 0.48 -23.30
N ASN A 540 19.71 1.12 -22.48
CA ASN A 540 20.03 2.53 -22.57
C ASN A 540 21.09 2.78 -23.66
N GLU A 541 20.74 3.54 -24.67
CA GLU A 541 21.64 3.90 -25.79
C GLU A 541 22.38 5.21 -25.42
N GLN A 542 23.23 5.13 -24.40
CA GLN A 542 24.12 6.22 -23.97
C GLN A 542 23.37 7.50 -23.53
N GLY A 543 22.31 7.38 -22.70
CA GLY A 543 21.54 8.49 -22.20
C GLY A 543 20.66 9.21 -23.25
N LYS A 544 20.56 8.70 -24.47
CA LYS A 544 19.86 9.39 -25.56
C LYS A 544 18.50 8.78 -25.88
N SER A 545 18.42 7.48 -25.80
CA SER A 545 17.20 6.72 -26.07
C SER A 545 17.28 5.33 -25.47
N PHE A 546 16.13 4.68 -25.36
CA PHE A 546 16.03 3.31 -24.92
C PHE A 546 15.65 2.39 -26.08
N LYS A 547 16.25 1.21 -26.14
CA LYS A 547 15.94 0.17 -27.08
C LYS A 547 15.43 -1.06 -26.39
N LYS A 548 14.24 -1.49 -26.73
CA LYS A 548 13.65 -2.72 -26.21
C LYS A 548 14.41 -3.94 -26.72
N VAL A 549 15.03 -4.71 -25.83
CA VAL A 549 15.86 -5.87 -26.13
C VAL A 549 15.39 -7.15 -25.43
N SER A 550 14.21 -7.12 -24.80
CA SER A 550 13.68 -8.17 -23.94
C SER A 550 13.85 -9.58 -24.50
N ARG A 551 13.48 -9.80 -25.76
CA ARG A 551 13.49 -11.14 -26.36
C ARG A 551 14.84 -11.60 -26.89
N ASP A 552 15.75 -10.67 -27.05
CA ASP A 552 17.13 -10.96 -27.46
C ASP A 552 17.90 -11.50 -26.23
N VAL A 553 17.63 -10.99 -25.04
CA VAL A 553 18.29 -11.35 -23.77
C VAL A 553 17.50 -12.43 -23.01
N PHE A 554 16.19 -12.23 -22.83
CA PHE A 554 15.30 -13.14 -22.13
C PHE A 554 14.26 -13.76 -23.05
N PRO A 555 14.53 -14.95 -23.64
CA PRO A 555 13.57 -15.64 -24.51
C PRO A 555 12.23 -15.94 -23.81
N LYS A 556 12.28 -16.13 -22.48
CA LYS A 556 11.11 -16.33 -21.62
C LYS A 556 11.22 -15.42 -20.41
N THR A 557 10.08 -14.88 -19.96
CA THR A 557 9.97 -14.08 -18.74
C THR A 557 8.75 -14.51 -17.93
N PRO A 558 8.67 -14.22 -16.65
CA PRO A 558 7.44 -14.38 -15.87
C PRO A 558 6.25 -13.74 -16.57
N TRP A 559 5.04 -14.23 -16.27
CA TRP A 559 3.80 -13.71 -16.82
C TRP A 559 3.05 -12.79 -15.85
N GLY A 560 3.18 -13.03 -14.56
CA GLY A 560 2.53 -12.29 -13.48
C GLY A 560 3.55 -11.76 -12.51
N ALA A 561 4.61 -11.13 -13.04
CA ALA A 561 5.70 -10.60 -12.25
C ALA A 561 5.23 -9.53 -11.25
N MET A 562 5.70 -9.62 -10.00
CA MET A 562 5.33 -8.74 -8.92
C MET A 562 6.49 -7.93 -8.40
N GLY A 563 7.51 -8.55 -7.83
CA GLY A 563 8.69 -7.88 -7.27
C GLY A 563 9.97 -8.32 -7.97
N ILE A 564 10.99 -7.46 -7.93
CA ILE A 564 12.32 -7.70 -8.51
C ILE A 564 13.40 -7.26 -7.51
N GLN A 565 14.47 -8.04 -7.44
CA GLN A 565 15.73 -7.65 -6.81
C GLN A 565 16.90 -8.01 -7.70
N VAL A 566 17.92 -7.17 -7.70
CA VAL A 566 19.15 -7.34 -8.50
C VAL A 566 20.32 -7.38 -7.54
N PHE A 567 21.04 -8.49 -7.48
CA PHE A 567 22.19 -8.68 -6.58
C PHE A 567 23.14 -9.77 -7.06
N ASP A 568 24.37 -9.76 -6.57
CA ASP A 568 25.40 -10.80 -6.83
C ASP A 568 25.16 -12.00 -5.90
N PHE A 569 24.53 -13.06 -6.41
CA PHE A 569 24.11 -14.22 -5.64
C PHE A 569 25.28 -15.10 -5.17
N ASP A 570 26.30 -15.24 -6.01
CA ASP A 570 27.40 -16.18 -5.77
C ASP A 570 28.78 -15.51 -5.60
N ASN A 571 28.78 -14.19 -5.46
CA ASN A 571 29.98 -13.34 -5.29
C ASN A 571 30.96 -13.49 -6.46
N ASP A 572 30.43 -13.64 -7.70
CA ASP A 572 31.24 -13.69 -8.92
C ASP A 572 31.50 -12.30 -9.54
N GLY A 573 30.84 -11.28 -9.02
CA GLY A 573 30.95 -9.88 -9.42
C GLY A 573 29.95 -9.45 -10.48
N ASN A 574 29.07 -10.34 -10.97
CA ASN A 574 27.97 -10.02 -11.86
C ASN A 574 26.66 -9.89 -11.09
N GLN A 575 25.74 -9.09 -11.63
CA GLN A 575 24.43 -8.90 -11.02
C GLN A 575 23.44 -9.93 -11.58
N ASP A 576 22.82 -10.69 -10.67
CA ASP A 576 21.74 -11.63 -10.96
C ASP A 576 20.38 -10.97 -10.75
N ILE A 577 19.31 -11.53 -11.34
CA ILE A 577 17.97 -10.95 -11.27
C ILE A 577 17.02 -11.97 -10.66
N TYR A 578 16.39 -11.64 -9.54
CA TYR A 578 15.36 -12.46 -8.93
C TYR A 578 13.98 -11.77 -9.07
N ILE A 579 13.02 -12.48 -9.65
CA ILE A 579 11.65 -11.99 -9.91
C ILE A 579 10.65 -12.94 -9.28
N THR A 580 9.71 -12.38 -8.52
CA THR A 580 8.56 -13.13 -7.99
C THR A 580 7.39 -13.08 -8.96
N ASP A 581 6.65 -14.19 -9.08
CA ASP A 581 5.51 -14.34 -9.99
C ASP A 581 4.29 -14.94 -9.28
N MET A 582 3.15 -14.24 -9.31
CA MET A 582 1.90 -14.63 -8.65
C MET A 582 1.14 -15.77 -9.37
N HIS A 583 1.62 -16.29 -10.49
CA HIS A 583 0.88 -17.27 -11.32
C HIS A 583 0.94 -18.71 -10.82
N SER A 584 1.42 -18.94 -9.60
CA SER A 584 1.33 -20.26 -8.95
C SER A 584 -0.11 -20.79 -8.87
N ASP A 585 -1.11 -19.89 -8.83
CA ASP A 585 -2.54 -20.22 -8.82
C ASP A 585 -3.04 -20.88 -10.12
N MET A 586 -2.33 -20.69 -11.22
CA MET A 586 -2.64 -21.34 -12.50
C MET A 586 -2.19 -22.81 -12.54
N SER A 587 -1.39 -23.26 -11.58
CA SER A 587 -0.99 -24.65 -11.44
C SER A 587 -2.13 -25.50 -10.88
N GLN A 588 -2.13 -26.81 -11.16
CA GLN A 588 -2.98 -27.73 -10.46
C GLN A 588 -2.53 -27.84 -9.00
N GLU A 589 -3.46 -27.94 -8.06
CA GLU A 589 -3.16 -28.14 -6.66
C GLU A 589 -2.26 -29.36 -6.43
N VAL A 590 -1.08 -29.11 -5.87
CA VAL A 590 -0.06 -30.16 -5.64
C VAL A 590 0.17 -30.45 -4.16
N GLY A 591 -0.40 -29.63 -3.28
CA GLY A 591 -0.25 -29.69 -1.83
C GLY A 591 0.99 -28.97 -1.30
N PRO A 592 0.96 -28.59 -0.01
CA PRO A 592 1.93 -27.69 0.61
C PRO A 592 3.40 -28.10 0.49
N ASN A 593 3.67 -29.40 0.54
CA ASN A 593 5.04 -29.92 0.50
C ASN A 593 5.73 -29.82 -0.87
N ARG A 594 5.00 -29.40 -1.89
CA ARG A 594 5.52 -29.35 -3.28
C ARG A 594 5.36 -27.98 -3.92
N GLU A 595 4.75 -27.05 -3.24
CA GLU A 595 4.44 -25.72 -3.76
C GLU A 595 5.67 -24.86 -3.96
N LYS A 596 6.75 -25.16 -3.28
CA LYS A 596 8.04 -24.46 -3.40
C LYS A 596 8.92 -24.97 -4.54
N LEU A 597 8.39 -25.76 -5.46
CA LEU A 597 9.15 -26.30 -6.59
C LEU A 597 8.35 -26.09 -7.89
N LYS A 598 8.79 -25.23 -8.77
CA LYS A 598 8.19 -24.97 -10.08
C LYS A 598 8.02 -26.28 -10.89
N SER A 599 9.05 -27.14 -10.89
CA SER A 599 9.03 -28.46 -11.53
C SER A 599 8.02 -29.42 -10.91
N ALA A 600 7.59 -29.19 -9.66
CA ALA A 600 6.58 -29.98 -8.98
C ALA A 600 5.15 -29.49 -9.23
N MET A 601 4.96 -28.26 -9.69
CA MET A 601 3.66 -27.71 -10.07
C MET A 601 3.14 -28.40 -11.31
N LYS A 602 1.82 -28.62 -11.35
CA LYS A 602 1.16 -29.24 -12.50
C LYS A 602 0.37 -28.18 -13.24
N TRP A 603 0.88 -27.79 -14.36
CA TRP A 603 0.24 -26.83 -15.24
C TRP A 603 -0.80 -27.53 -16.15
N GLU A 604 -1.84 -26.81 -16.53
CA GLU A 604 -2.80 -27.30 -17.51
C GLU A 604 -2.09 -27.54 -18.86
N GLU A 605 -2.48 -28.62 -19.56
CA GLU A 605 -1.86 -29.01 -20.81
C GLU A 605 -2.01 -27.96 -21.92
N SER A 606 -3.05 -27.13 -21.84
CA SER A 606 -3.28 -25.99 -22.73
C SER A 606 -2.22 -24.91 -22.55
N ILE A 607 -1.82 -24.64 -21.30
CA ILE A 607 -0.77 -23.68 -20.95
C ILE A 607 0.59 -24.20 -21.41
N LEU A 608 0.91 -25.46 -21.09
CA LEU A 608 2.19 -26.06 -21.50
C LEU A 608 2.35 -26.17 -23.02
N LYS A 609 1.24 -26.37 -23.75
CA LYS A 609 1.24 -26.50 -25.22
C LYS A 609 1.10 -25.16 -25.95
N SER A 610 0.89 -24.04 -25.23
CA SER A 610 0.70 -22.74 -25.87
C SER A 610 1.92 -22.27 -26.68
N GLY A 611 3.08 -22.91 -26.51
CA GLY A 611 4.35 -22.47 -27.10
C GLY A 611 4.75 -21.08 -26.61
N GLY A 612 4.13 -20.63 -25.50
CA GLY A 612 4.29 -19.33 -24.93
C GLY A 612 5.72 -19.07 -24.45
N MET A 613 6.10 -17.82 -24.52
CA MET A 613 7.38 -17.32 -24.02
C MET A 613 7.28 -16.98 -22.51
N SER A 614 6.41 -17.68 -21.78
CA SER A 614 6.13 -17.42 -20.35
C SER A 614 6.82 -18.43 -19.44
N ILE A 615 7.31 -17.91 -18.33
CA ILE A 615 7.63 -18.68 -17.13
C ILE A 615 6.43 -18.51 -16.20
N TYR A 616 5.95 -19.62 -15.63
CA TYR A 616 4.89 -19.58 -14.61
C TYR A 616 5.50 -20.00 -13.28
N GLY A 617 5.59 -19.07 -12.36
CA GLY A 617 6.34 -19.15 -11.11
C GLY A 617 7.51 -18.18 -11.12
N ASN A 618 8.25 -18.14 -10.01
CA ASN A 618 9.41 -17.24 -9.86
C ASN A 618 10.46 -17.48 -10.96
N ALA A 619 11.21 -16.45 -11.30
CA ALA A 619 12.38 -16.57 -12.15
C ALA A 619 13.61 -16.07 -11.40
N PHE A 620 14.70 -16.83 -11.53
CA PHE A 620 16.02 -16.39 -11.12
C PHE A 620 16.96 -16.48 -12.31
N PHE A 621 17.31 -15.31 -12.82
CA PHE A 621 18.22 -15.18 -13.97
C PHE A 621 19.64 -14.96 -13.46
N ARG A 622 20.44 -16.03 -13.47
CA ARG A 622 21.86 -15.95 -13.14
C ARG A 622 22.62 -15.34 -14.31
N SER A 623 23.39 -14.31 -14.04
CA SER A 623 24.24 -13.66 -15.03
C SER A 623 25.44 -14.56 -15.40
N LEU A 624 25.73 -14.66 -16.69
CA LEU A 624 26.91 -15.35 -17.21
C LEU A 624 27.99 -14.35 -17.65
N GLY A 625 27.77 -13.07 -17.39
CA GLY A 625 28.55 -11.94 -17.87
C GLY A 625 28.19 -11.58 -19.33
N ASN A 626 28.64 -10.41 -19.77
CA ASN A 626 28.43 -9.88 -21.13
C ASN A 626 26.95 -9.81 -21.59
N GLY A 627 25.99 -9.68 -20.66
CA GLY A 627 24.56 -9.59 -20.97
C GLY A 627 23.87 -10.92 -21.28
N ASP A 628 24.52 -12.05 -21.02
CA ASP A 628 23.91 -13.38 -21.11
C ASP A 628 23.41 -13.85 -19.74
N PHE A 629 22.25 -14.52 -19.70
CA PHE A 629 21.62 -15.01 -18.47
C PHE A 629 21.13 -16.45 -18.61
N GLU A 630 21.10 -17.19 -17.49
CA GLU A 630 20.52 -18.53 -17.38
C GLU A 630 19.42 -18.53 -16.30
N GLU A 631 18.24 -19.05 -16.62
CA GLU A 631 17.14 -19.22 -15.65
C GLU A 631 17.40 -20.46 -14.80
N VAL A 632 17.58 -20.29 -13.48
CA VAL A 632 18.06 -21.34 -12.56
C VAL A 632 17.17 -21.53 -11.32
N SER A 633 16.00 -20.90 -11.25
CA SER A 633 15.17 -20.82 -10.02
C SER A 633 14.89 -22.17 -9.36
N ASP A 634 14.54 -23.22 -10.15
CA ASP A 634 14.31 -24.56 -9.62
C ASP A 634 15.58 -25.21 -9.03
N SER A 635 16.73 -25.02 -9.69
CA SER A 635 17.99 -25.67 -9.29
C SER A 635 18.57 -25.07 -8.02
N ILE A 636 18.29 -23.80 -7.75
CA ILE A 636 18.78 -23.10 -6.56
C ILE A 636 17.74 -22.95 -5.46
N GLY A 637 16.50 -23.43 -5.64
CA GLY A 637 15.46 -23.37 -4.62
C GLY A 637 14.81 -22.01 -4.44
N ALA A 638 14.73 -21.21 -5.51
CA ALA A 638 14.15 -19.86 -5.49
C ALA A 638 12.61 -19.84 -5.70
N GLU A 639 11.93 -20.98 -5.67
CA GLU A 639 10.48 -21.05 -5.90
C GLU A 639 9.69 -21.03 -4.61
N ASN A 640 8.54 -20.35 -4.60
CA ASN A 640 7.58 -20.40 -3.51
C ASN A 640 6.14 -20.18 -4.01
N TYR A 641 5.17 -20.27 -3.10
CA TYR A 641 3.76 -20.20 -3.46
C TYR A 641 3.19 -18.79 -3.19
N TRP A 642 2.55 -18.21 -4.20
CA TRP A 642 1.90 -16.89 -4.14
C TRP A 642 2.78 -15.76 -3.58
N PRO A 643 3.98 -15.60 -4.11
CA PRO A 643 4.81 -14.48 -3.76
C PRO A 643 4.20 -13.18 -4.29
N TRP A 644 4.45 -12.12 -3.53
CA TRP A 644 4.24 -10.75 -3.96
C TRP A 644 5.59 -10.05 -4.05
N GLY A 645 6.00 -9.40 -2.98
CA GLY A 645 7.26 -8.71 -2.95
C GLY A 645 8.43 -9.58 -2.47
N LEU A 646 9.63 -9.10 -2.68
CA LEU A 646 10.83 -9.66 -2.08
C LEU A 646 11.75 -8.54 -1.64
N SER A 647 12.54 -8.80 -0.60
CA SER A 647 13.63 -7.92 -0.15
C SER A 647 14.89 -8.75 0.04
N ALA A 648 16.04 -8.19 -0.32
CA ALA A 648 17.34 -8.86 -0.28
C ALA A 648 18.25 -8.22 0.77
N GLY A 649 19.00 -9.03 1.52
CA GLY A 649 19.95 -8.59 2.54
C GLY A 649 20.69 -9.78 3.17
N ASP A 650 21.87 -9.59 3.67
CA ASP A 650 22.67 -10.62 4.33
C ASP A 650 22.20 -10.77 5.79
N LEU A 651 21.13 -11.55 5.98
CA LEU A 651 20.44 -11.71 7.27
C LEU A 651 21.27 -12.43 8.32
N ASN A 652 22.26 -13.19 7.89
CA ASN A 652 23.13 -13.94 8.79
C ASN A 652 24.57 -13.40 8.83
N ALA A 653 24.88 -12.31 8.15
CA ALA A 653 26.17 -11.65 8.07
C ALA A 653 27.32 -12.61 7.67
N ASP A 654 27.09 -13.47 6.65
CA ASP A 654 28.11 -14.42 6.15
C ASP A 654 28.76 -13.97 4.82
N GLY A 655 28.25 -12.89 4.24
CA GLY A 655 28.72 -12.28 3.00
C GLY A 655 27.99 -12.75 1.75
N PHE A 656 26.88 -13.48 1.90
CA PHE A 656 26.00 -13.87 0.80
C PHE A 656 24.59 -13.29 1.04
N ILE A 657 23.98 -12.77 0.00
CA ILE A 657 22.68 -12.13 0.09
C ILE A 657 21.58 -13.19 0.26
N ASP A 658 20.82 -13.06 1.34
CA ASP A 658 19.61 -13.81 1.65
C ASP A 658 18.36 -13.06 1.13
N VAL A 659 17.21 -13.73 1.10
CA VAL A 659 15.97 -13.13 0.60
C VAL A 659 14.80 -13.41 1.53
N PHE A 660 14.04 -12.36 1.83
CA PHE A 660 12.71 -12.47 2.40
C PHE A 660 11.66 -12.30 1.29
N ILE A 661 10.72 -13.24 1.19
CA ILE A 661 9.63 -13.18 0.22
C ILE A 661 8.31 -12.99 0.95
N ALA A 662 7.67 -11.86 0.70
CA ALA A 662 6.34 -11.55 1.14
C ALA A 662 5.31 -12.36 0.35
N SER A 663 4.44 -13.11 1.03
CA SER A 663 3.43 -13.95 0.38
C SER A 663 2.04 -13.60 0.83
N SER A 664 1.12 -13.56 -0.14
CA SER A 664 -0.27 -13.22 0.12
C SER A 664 -1.16 -13.80 -0.97
N MET A 665 -2.34 -14.23 -0.60
CA MET A 665 -3.40 -14.48 -1.56
C MET A 665 -4.54 -13.50 -1.34
N ASN A 666 -5.25 -13.19 -2.41
CA ASN A 666 -6.46 -12.41 -2.28
C ASN A 666 -7.60 -13.27 -1.74
N PHE A 667 -8.52 -12.63 -1.03
CA PHE A 667 -9.70 -13.26 -0.46
C PHE A 667 -10.51 -14.07 -1.51
N PRO A 668 -11.03 -15.26 -1.18
CA PRO A 668 -11.09 -15.95 0.13
C PRO A 668 -10.04 -17.04 0.31
N PHE A 669 -8.90 -16.89 -0.23
CA PHE A 669 -7.90 -17.91 -0.44
C PHE A 669 -7.22 -18.38 0.84
N ARG A 670 -6.46 -19.46 0.71
CA ARG A 670 -5.73 -20.03 1.84
C ARG A 670 -4.56 -19.14 2.26
N TYR A 671 -4.11 -19.35 3.47
CA TYR A 671 -2.95 -18.68 4.02
C TYR A 671 -1.69 -19.04 3.21
N ALA A 672 -0.97 -18.04 2.77
CA ALA A 672 0.34 -18.18 2.15
C ALA A 672 1.41 -17.72 3.14
N ILE A 673 2.39 -18.59 3.40
CA ILE A 673 3.50 -18.28 4.32
C ILE A 673 4.50 -17.36 3.65
N ASN A 674 5.07 -16.43 4.41
CA ASN A 674 6.27 -15.73 4.01
C ASN A 674 7.45 -16.73 3.93
N SER A 675 8.38 -16.49 3.04
CA SER A 675 9.58 -17.33 2.92
C SER A 675 10.81 -16.55 3.34
N VAL A 676 11.72 -17.22 4.03
CA VAL A 676 13.09 -16.75 4.24
C VAL A 676 14.02 -17.74 3.57
N LEU A 677 14.76 -17.26 2.60
CA LEU A 677 15.68 -18.05 1.81
C LEU A 677 17.11 -17.69 2.21
N LEU A 678 17.78 -18.56 3.00
CA LEU A 678 19.19 -18.40 3.34
C LEU A 678 20.08 -18.87 2.17
N ASN A 679 21.02 -18.05 1.78
CA ASN A 679 21.98 -18.35 0.72
C ASN A 679 23.07 -19.30 1.21
N GLU A 680 23.17 -20.49 0.64
CA GLU A 680 24.20 -21.45 0.98
C GLU A 680 25.47 -21.25 0.13
N SER A 681 26.15 -20.13 0.38
CA SER A 681 27.44 -19.79 -0.26
C SER A 681 27.38 -19.75 -1.79
N GLY A 682 26.38 -19.11 -2.37
CA GLY A 682 26.19 -18.93 -3.81
C GLY A 682 25.81 -20.19 -4.57
N LYS A 683 25.35 -21.23 -3.89
CA LYS A 683 25.03 -22.51 -4.56
C LYS A 683 23.53 -22.74 -4.68
N ARG A 684 22.81 -22.43 -3.65
CA ARG A 684 21.35 -22.56 -3.56
C ARG A 684 20.81 -21.78 -2.38
N PHE A 685 19.51 -21.62 -2.34
CA PHE A 685 18.78 -21.15 -1.18
C PHE A 685 18.26 -22.31 -0.32
N ALA A 686 18.24 -22.10 0.98
CA ALA A 686 17.63 -23.00 1.94
C ALA A 686 16.45 -22.30 2.63
N ASP A 687 15.29 -22.96 2.68
CA ASP A 687 14.11 -22.45 3.38
C ASP A 687 14.35 -22.38 4.88
N ALA A 688 14.09 -21.25 5.51
CA ALA A 688 14.41 -21.01 6.92
C ALA A 688 13.33 -20.27 7.73
N GLU A 689 12.16 -19.99 7.17
CA GLU A 689 11.12 -19.19 7.81
C GLU A 689 10.66 -19.74 9.16
N PHE A 690 10.59 -21.06 9.33
CA PHE A 690 10.24 -21.67 10.61
C PHE A 690 11.45 -21.86 11.54
N ILE A 691 12.62 -22.10 10.96
CA ILE A 691 13.89 -22.20 11.72
C ILE A 691 14.19 -20.87 12.39
N LEU A 692 14.00 -19.78 11.64
CA LEU A 692 14.30 -18.41 12.10
C LEU A 692 13.12 -17.73 12.82
N GLY A 693 11.98 -18.44 13.01
CA GLY A 693 10.85 -17.92 13.80
C GLY A 693 10.02 -16.83 13.11
N VAL A 694 10.17 -16.62 11.80
CA VAL A 694 9.31 -15.72 11.01
C VAL A 694 7.90 -16.31 10.88
N GLU A 695 7.82 -17.62 10.71
CA GLU A 695 6.57 -18.37 10.70
C GLU A 695 6.53 -19.41 11.83
N PRO A 696 5.36 -19.69 12.42
CA PRO A 696 4.08 -19.05 12.17
C PRO A 696 4.07 -17.62 12.70
N ARG A 697 3.20 -16.77 12.11
CA ARG A 697 2.98 -15.39 12.60
C ARG A 697 2.65 -15.38 14.09
N ARG A 698 2.88 -14.25 14.74
CA ARG A 698 2.56 -14.08 16.16
C ARG A 698 1.13 -14.55 16.48
N ASP A 699 0.98 -15.23 17.60
CA ASP A 699 -0.28 -15.83 18.08
C ASP A 699 -0.86 -16.91 17.15
N GLY A 700 -0.11 -17.43 16.18
CA GLY A 700 -0.54 -18.42 15.19
C GLY A 700 -1.70 -17.94 14.30
N ARG A 701 -1.88 -16.62 14.16
CA ARG A 701 -2.97 -16.08 13.35
C ARG A 701 -2.72 -16.30 11.87
N THR A 702 -3.71 -16.83 11.18
CA THR A 702 -3.69 -17.06 9.73
C THR A 702 -4.79 -16.32 9.00
N ALA A 703 -5.79 -15.82 9.73
CA ALA A 703 -6.95 -15.13 9.16
C ALA A 703 -7.54 -14.10 10.13
N LYS A 704 -8.37 -13.20 9.61
CA LYS A 704 -9.12 -12.18 10.35
C LYS A 704 -10.49 -11.94 9.74
N PRO A 705 -11.47 -11.35 10.50
CA PRO A 705 -12.73 -10.89 9.93
C PRO A 705 -12.51 -9.89 8.80
N TRP A 706 -13.27 -10.03 7.70
CA TRP A 706 -13.17 -9.16 6.54
C TRP A 706 -14.46 -8.40 6.26
N PHE A 707 -15.54 -9.11 5.93
CA PHE A 707 -16.85 -8.49 5.70
C PHE A 707 -17.99 -9.41 6.14
N THR A 708 -19.20 -8.84 6.21
CA THR A 708 -20.41 -9.60 6.56
C THR A 708 -21.32 -9.78 5.34
N LEU A 709 -22.06 -10.89 5.29
CA LEU A 709 -23.11 -11.15 4.30
C LEU A 709 -24.45 -11.30 5.02
N ASP A 710 -25.46 -10.54 4.59
CA ASP A 710 -26.84 -10.66 5.06
C ASP A 710 -27.75 -11.25 3.98
N PRO A 711 -28.04 -12.54 4.05
CA PRO A 711 -28.90 -13.23 3.07
C PRO A 711 -30.34 -12.74 3.03
N SER A 712 -30.82 -12.13 4.13
CA SER A 712 -32.20 -11.62 4.22
C SER A 712 -32.34 -10.18 3.69
N GLY A 713 -31.21 -9.48 3.54
CA GLY A 713 -31.13 -8.07 3.14
C GLY A 713 -30.52 -7.87 1.76
N GLN A 714 -29.58 -6.96 1.71
CA GLN A 714 -28.94 -6.50 0.46
C GLN A 714 -28.09 -7.55 -0.25
N ASP A 715 -27.60 -8.55 0.47
CA ASP A 715 -26.69 -9.58 -0.06
C ASP A 715 -27.43 -10.83 -0.57
N LYS A 716 -28.76 -10.82 -0.62
CA LYS A 716 -29.60 -11.94 -1.08
C LYS A 716 -29.15 -12.50 -2.43
N GLU A 717 -28.71 -11.64 -3.33
CA GLU A 717 -28.29 -12.01 -4.68
C GLU A 717 -26.77 -12.30 -4.78
N HIS A 718 -26.04 -12.16 -3.69
CA HIS A 718 -24.59 -12.38 -3.66
C HIS A 718 -24.26 -13.84 -4.01
N SER A 719 -23.18 -14.06 -4.80
CA SER A 719 -22.80 -15.39 -5.30
C SER A 719 -22.58 -16.39 -4.15
N LEU A 720 -21.85 -15.99 -3.10
CA LEU A 720 -21.60 -16.85 -1.93
C LEU A 720 -22.87 -17.18 -1.16
N VAL A 721 -23.83 -16.24 -1.08
CA VAL A 721 -25.13 -16.51 -0.44
C VAL A 721 -25.89 -17.60 -1.18
N LYS A 722 -25.89 -17.55 -2.51
CA LYS A 722 -26.55 -18.56 -3.36
C LYS A 722 -25.82 -19.88 -3.35
N GLU A 723 -24.52 -19.87 -3.51
CA GLU A 723 -23.67 -21.06 -3.59
C GLU A 723 -23.73 -21.88 -2.30
N TYR A 724 -23.64 -21.21 -1.15
CA TYR A 724 -23.64 -21.87 0.17
C TYR A 724 -25.04 -21.94 0.80
N ASN A 725 -26.10 -21.51 0.09
CA ASN A 725 -27.49 -21.49 0.56
C ASN A 725 -27.62 -20.84 1.96
N LEU A 726 -26.98 -19.72 2.15
CA LEU A 726 -26.97 -19.01 3.43
C LEU A 726 -28.37 -18.49 3.75
N THR A 727 -28.83 -18.68 4.98
CA THR A 727 -30.16 -18.26 5.47
C THR A 727 -30.05 -17.28 6.63
N GLU A 728 -28.88 -17.14 7.22
CA GLU A 728 -28.58 -16.27 8.37
C GLU A 728 -27.38 -15.39 8.02
N PRO A 729 -27.25 -14.19 8.64
CA PRO A 729 -26.06 -13.36 8.49
C PRO A 729 -24.80 -14.10 8.92
N VAL A 730 -23.74 -13.98 8.10
CA VAL A 730 -22.44 -14.61 8.35
C VAL A 730 -21.32 -13.59 8.27
N GLU A 731 -20.27 -13.80 9.04
CA GLU A 731 -19.00 -13.08 8.97
C GLU A 731 -18.04 -13.88 8.08
N VAL A 732 -17.59 -13.24 7.02
CA VAL A 732 -16.60 -13.79 6.11
C VAL A 732 -15.21 -13.38 6.58
N TRP A 733 -14.34 -14.35 6.75
CA TRP A 733 -12.95 -14.16 7.14
C TRP A 733 -12.06 -14.27 5.90
N GLY A 734 -10.97 -13.50 5.88
CA GLY A 734 -9.91 -13.56 4.88
C GLY A 734 -8.61 -14.01 5.49
N SER A 735 -7.78 -14.70 4.71
CA SER A 735 -6.42 -15.04 5.13
C SER A 735 -5.54 -13.80 5.25
N LEU A 736 -4.62 -13.84 6.20
CA LEU A 736 -3.56 -12.83 6.32
C LEU A 736 -2.51 -13.02 5.22
N GLY A 737 -1.76 -11.97 4.93
CA GLY A 737 -0.69 -11.99 3.96
C GLY A 737 0.17 -10.73 4.03
N THR A 738 1.38 -10.84 3.53
CA THR A 738 2.35 -9.75 3.41
C THR A 738 2.47 -9.35 1.94
N ARG A 739 2.58 -8.05 1.67
CA ARG A 739 2.72 -7.55 0.29
C ARG A 739 4.12 -7.00 0.03
N SER A 740 4.65 -6.21 0.93
CA SER A 740 5.99 -5.65 0.83
C SER A 740 6.74 -5.73 2.15
N SER A 741 8.05 -5.56 2.07
CA SER A 741 8.95 -5.58 3.21
C SER A 741 10.16 -4.69 2.96
N ALA A 742 10.86 -4.35 4.03
CA ALA A 742 12.18 -3.75 3.99
C ALA A 742 13.10 -4.51 4.97
N ILE A 743 14.34 -4.71 4.57
CA ILE A 743 15.40 -5.32 5.42
C ILE A 743 16.36 -4.20 5.84
N ILE A 744 16.39 -3.91 7.13
CA ILE A 744 17.18 -2.81 7.72
C ILE A 744 17.59 -3.16 9.15
N ASP A 745 18.63 -2.52 9.66
CA ASP A 745 19.04 -2.54 11.06
C ASP A 745 18.26 -1.46 11.82
N ILE A 746 17.11 -1.83 12.47
CA ILE A 746 16.19 -0.84 13.06
C ILE A 746 16.62 -0.32 14.42
N ASP A 747 17.53 -1.01 15.11
CA ASP A 747 17.97 -0.65 16.45
C ASP A 747 19.48 -0.43 16.57
N ASN A 748 20.18 -0.44 15.42
CA ASN A 748 21.62 -0.21 15.28
C ASN A 748 22.48 -1.18 16.11
N ASP A 749 22.04 -2.42 16.28
CA ASP A 749 22.83 -3.44 16.96
C ASP A 749 23.73 -4.23 16.01
N GLY A 750 23.59 -3.98 14.71
CA GLY A 750 24.45 -4.46 13.65
C GLY A 750 23.95 -5.69 12.91
N ASP A 751 22.85 -6.28 13.32
CA ASP A 751 22.16 -7.29 12.53
C ASP A 751 20.98 -6.69 11.72
N LEU A 752 20.50 -7.42 10.74
CA LEU A 752 19.41 -6.94 9.88
C LEU A 752 18.08 -7.48 10.37
N ASP A 753 17.11 -6.58 10.47
CA ASP A 753 15.73 -6.83 10.82
C ASP A 753 14.82 -6.77 9.59
N ILE A 754 13.55 -7.18 9.74
CA ILE A 754 12.57 -7.16 8.66
C ILE A 754 11.32 -6.40 9.13
N VAL A 755 10.92 -5.39 8.37
CA VAL A 755 9.65 -4.68 8.56
C VAL A 755 8.74 -4.94 7.37
N THR A 756 7.46 -5.25 7.62
CA THR A 756 6.51 -5.61 6.56
C THR A 756 5.36 -4.61 6.45
N ASN A 757 4.74 -4.51 5.27
CA ASN A 757 3.42 -3.92 5.10
C ASN A 757 2.42 -5.03 4.73
N GLU A 758 1.52 -5.28 5.68
CA GLU A 758 0.58 -6.40 5.62
C GLU A 758 -0.66 -6.07 4.79
N PHE A 759 -1.22 -7.08 4.12
CA PHE A 759 -2.48 -6.92 3.43
C PHE A 759 -3.64 -6.90 4.44
N HIS A 760 -4.29 -5.75 4.56
CA HIS A 760 -5.44 -5.52 5.44
C HIS A 760 -5.16 -5.81 6.93
N ASP A 761 -3.93 -5.60 7.40
CA ASP A 761 -3.55 -5.77 8.82
C ASP A 761 -2.45 -4.78 9.23
N GLY A 762 -2.04 -4.82 10.50
CA GLY A 762 -0.87 -4.09 11.00
C GLY A 762 0.43 -4.78 10.60
N PRO A 763 1.55 -4.05 10.51
CA PRO A 763 2.84 -4.58 10.11
C PRO A 763 3.38 -5.64 11.08
N MET A 764 4.31 -6.44 10.61
CA MET A 764 5.26 -7.15 11.48
C MET A 764 6.55 -6.33 11.58
N VAL A 765 7.13 -6.29 12.76
CA VAL A 765 8.47 -5.75 13.05
C VAL A 765 9.29 -6.91 13.58
N LEU A 766 9.91 -7.63 12.69
CA LEU A 766 10.65 -8.85 12.96
C LEU A 766 12.08 -8.49 13.31
N ARG A 767 12.36 -8.42 14.61
CA ARG A 767 13.69 -8.09 15.11
C ARG A 767 14.53 -9.35 15.22
N SER A 768 15.72 -9.30 14.66
CA SER A 768 16.74 -10.35 14.74
C SER A 768 17.38 -10.40 16.12
N ASN A 769 17.98 -11.52 16.49
CA ASN A 769 18.86 -11.62 17.63
C ASN A 769 20.23 -12.20 17.25
N LEU A 770 20.65 -12.02 16.02
CA LEU A 770 21.92 -12.53 15.52
C LEU A 770 23.10 -11.96 16.31
N SER A 771 23.05 -10.66 16.64
CA SER A 771 24.06 -9.95 17.43
C SER A 771 24.29 -10.58 18.81
N GLU A 772 23.26 -11.23 19.40
CA GLU A 772 23.37 -11.98 20.66
C GLU A 772 23.99 -13.38 20.50
N LYS A 773 24.00 -13.92 19.27
CA LYS A 773 24.42 -15.30 18.96
C LYS A 773 25.84 -15.40 18.44
N LYS A 774 26.30 -14.39 17.70
CA LYS A 774 27.66 -14.32 17.18
C LYS A 774 28.15 -12.87 17.11
N GLN A 775 29.47 -12.70 17.08
CA GLN A 775 30.03 -11.42 16.69
C GLN A 775 29.71 -11.17 15.21
N ILE A 776 29.16 -10.00 14.92
CA ILE A 776 28.86 -9.58 13.56
C ILE A 776 30.04 -8.81 13.01
N ASN A 777 30.65 -9.34 11.96
CA ASN A 777 31.62 -8.61 11.16
C ASN A 777 30.86 -8.03 9.94
N LYS A 778 30.76 -6.72 9.86
CA LYS A 778 30.04 -6.02 8.80
C LYS A 778 30.73 -4.73 8.39
N LEU A 779 30.35 -4.21 7.26
CA LEU A 779 30.64 -2.84 6.84
C LEU A 779 29.36 -2.21 6.31
N GLN A 780 29.02 -1.04 6.81
CA GLN A 780 27.94 -0.20 6.26
C GLN A 780 28.55 0.97 5.51
N ILE A 781 28.02 1.26 4.31
CA ILE A 781 28.54 2.30 3.42
C ILE A 781 27.43 3.23 3.02
N GLN A 782 27.63 4.54 3.19
CA GLN A 782 26.83 5.60 2.62
C GLN A 782 27.63 6.30 1.54
N LEU A 783 27.11 6.31 0.33
CA LEU A 783 27.70 7.03 -0.80
C LEU A 783 27.19 8.48 -0.83
N ILE A 784 28.02 9.40 -1.24
CA ILE A 784 27.67 10.81 -1.39
C ILE A 784 28.30 11.32 -2.68
N GLY A 785 27.51 11.37 -3.76
CA GLY A 785 27.91 11.92 -5.04
C GLY A 785 27.99 13.45 -4.98
N LYS A 786 28.64 14.06 -5.97
CA LYS A 786 28.81 15.51 -6.04
C LYS A 786 27.64 16.27 -6.65
N GLY A 787 26.78 15.59 -7.40
CA GLY A 787 25.74 16.25 -8.19
C GLY A 787 26.33 17.06 -9.38
N ASN A 788 25.48 17.80 -10.07
CA ASN A 788 25.85 18.81 -11.06
C ASN A 788 26.80 18.32 -12.18
N GLY A 789 26.49 17.17 -12.80
CA GLY A 789 27.26 16.61 -13.90
C GLY A 789 28.36 15.62 -13.49
N ASP A 790 28.53 15.40 -12.19
CA ASP A 790 29.19 14.24 -11.60
C ASP A 790 28.09 13.20 -11.20
N SER A 791 28.27 12.37 -10.18
CA SER A 791 27.25 11.41 -9.75
C SER A 791 26.14 12.08 -8.93
N ASN A 792 24.89 11.60 -9.04
CA ASN A 792 23.80 12.04 -8.16
C ASN A 792 24.17 11.88 -6.68
N ARG A 793 23.57 12.68 -5.84
CA ARG A 793 23.93 12.79 -4.41
C ARG A 793 23.82 11.48 -3.65
N ASP A 794 22.82 10.67 -3.93
CA ASP A 794 22.61 9.39 -3.28
C ASP A 794 23.56 8.30 -3.79
N GLY A 795 24.31 8.55 -4.87
CA GLY A 795 25.21 7.59 -5.51
C GLY A 795 24.46 6.40 -6.12
N LEU A 796 23.17 6.58 -6.47
CA LEU A 796 22.40 5.53 -7.14
C LEU A 796 23.01 5.21 -8.52
N GLY A 797 23.21 3.91 -8.78
CA GLY A 797 23.92 3.38 -9.94
C GLY A 797 25.41 3.11 -9.68
N ALA A 798 25.96 3.45 -8.51
CA ALA A 798 27.35 3.16 -8.16
C ALA A 798 27.55 1.68 -7.86
N THR A 799 28.65 1.10 -8.37
CA THR A 799 29.09 -0.25 -8.00
C THR A 799 30.16 -0.17 -6.91
N VAL A 800 29.93 -0.88 -5.81
CA VAL A 800 30.84 -0.92 -4.66
C VAL A 800 31.46 -2.32 -4.52
N LYS A 801 32.79 -2.38 -4.42
CA LYS A 801 33.56 -3.61 -4.20
C LYS A 801 34.28 -3.52 -2.86
N VAL A 802 33.92 -4.39 -1.93
CA VAL A 802 34.56 -4.51 -0.62
C VAL A 802 35.53 -5.69 -0.64
N THR A 803 36.82 -5.43 -0.42
CA THR A 803 37.85 -6.47 -0.31
C THR A 803 38.18 -6.76 1.14
N ALA A 804 38.00 -8.02 1.55
CA ALA A 804 38.32 -8.49 2.89
C ALA A 804 39.10 -9.81 2.81
N GLY A 805 40.42 -9.74 2.94
CA GLY A 805 41.31 -10.87 2.73
C GLY A 805 41.33 -11.38 1.29
N SER A 806 40.88 -12.62 1.09
CA SER A 806 40.76 -13.19 -0.27
C SER A 806 39.38 -13.09 -0.88
N LYS A 807 38.43 -12.52 -0.16
CA LYS A 807 37.03 -12.34 -0.61
C LYS A 807 36.84 -10.95 -1.18
N VAL A 808 35.99 -10.87 -2.17
CA VAL A 808 35.50 -9.61 -2.74
C VAL A 808 33.99 -9.70 -2.77
N TYR A 809 33.32 -8.71 -2.24
CA TYR A 809 31.87 -8.57 -2.24
C TYR A 809 31.49 -7.40 -3.14
N THR A 810 30.54 -7.62 -4.03
CA THR A 810 30.12 -6.60 -4.99
C THR A 810 28.64 -6.30 -4.82
N GLN A 811 28.28 -5.03 -4.68
CA GLN A 811 26.88 -4.59 -4.68
C GLN A 811 26.76 -3.34 -5.55
N VAL A 812 25.56 -3.14 -6.11
CA VAL A 812 25.17 -1.90 -6.79
C VAL A 812 24.21 -1.16 -5.89
N ASN A 813 24.42 0.13 -5.71
CA ASN A 813 23.46 1.00 -5.02
C ASN A 813 22.34 1.37 -5.99
N ASP A 814 21.26 0.59 -6.03
CA ASP A 814 20.15 0.79 -6.98
C ASP A 814 18.91 1.44 -6.36
N GLY A 815 18.86 1.58 -5.01
CA GLY A 815 17.73 2.13 -4.28
C GLY A 815 16.50 1.22 -4.19
N VAL A 816 16.52 0.04 -4.80
CA VAL A 816 15.38 -0.90 -4.79
C VAL A 816 15.42 -1.72 -3.51
N SER A 817 14.51 -1.45 -2.55
CA SER A 817 14.50 -2.11 -1.24
C SER A 817 13.43 -3.20 -1.10
N GLY A 818 12.50 -3.29 -2.05
CA GLY A 818 11.43 -4.27 -2.03
C GLY A 818 10.33 -3.94 -3.04
N TYR A 819 9.25 -4.70 -3.02
CA TYR A 819 8.09 -4.48 -3.88
C TYR A 819 7.44 -3.12 -3.59
N LEU A 820 7.23 -2.31 -4.63
CA LEU A 820 6.66 -0.95 -4.51
C LEU A 820 7.41 -0.08 -3.49
N SER A 821 8.71 -0.24 -3.42
CA SER A 821 9.57 0.40 -2.43
C SER A 821 10.90 0.81 -3.04
N HIS A 822 11.18 2.09 -2.98
CA HIS A 822 12.48 2.65 -3.32
C HIS A 822 12.97 3.47 -2.12
N SER A 823 14.13 3.12 -1.59
CA SER A 823 14.59 3.58 -0.28
C SER A 823 16.03 4.05 -0.30
N LEU A 824 16.37 4.94 0.61
CA LEU A 824 17.72 5.41 0.85
C LEU A 824 18.30 4.71 2.10
N ILE A 825 18.89 3.55 1.92
CA ILE A 825 19.45 2.72 2.98
C ILE A 825 20.97 2.59 2.77
N PRO A 826 21.81 2.77 3.82
CA PRO A 826 23.22 2.46 3.70
C PRO A 826 23.44 1.03 3.22
N MET A 827 24.35 0.84 2.26
CA MET A 827 24.72 -0.48 1.77
C MET A 827 25.30 -1.32 2.90
N TYR A 828 24.84 -2.56 3.05
CA TYR A 828 25.28 -3.47 4.11
C TYR A 828 26.06 -4.65 3.52
N PHE A 829 27.28 -4.85 4.00
CA PHE A 829 28.15 -5.95 3.61
C PHE A 829 28.46 -6.81 4.83
N GLY A 830 27.93 -8.02 4.92
CA GLY A 830 28.43 -9.01 5.86
C GLY A 830 29.82 -9.48 5.42
N LEU A 831 30.73 -9.63 6.37
CA LEU A 831 32.13 -9.98 6.10
C LEU A 831 32.47 -11.42 6.51
N GLY A 832 31.45 -12.17 7.00
CA GLY A 832 31.64 -13.51 7.54
C GLY A 832 32.70 -13.56 8.66
N ASP A 833 33.72 -14.35 8.49
CA ASP A 833 34.80 -14.49 9.50
C ASP A 833 35.85 -13.36 9.48
N SER A 834 35.76 -12.43 8.50
CA SER A 834 36.74 -11.35 8.36
C SER A 834 36.40 -10.19 9.27
N ASN A 835 37.29 -9.85 10.18
CA ASN A 835 37.14 -8.67 11.04
C ASN A 835 37.89 -7.43 10.50
N ARG A 836 38.36 -7.49 9.26
CA ARG A 836 39.10 -6.42 8.60
C ARG A 836 38.67 -6.24 7.16
N VAL A 837 38.59 -5.00 6.74
CA VAL A 837 38.41 -4.58 5.35
C VAL A 837 39.75 -4.06 4.84
N ASP A 838 40.24 -4.59 3.72
CA ASP A 838 41.52 -4.17 3.11
C ASP A 838 41.29 -2.93 2.24
N SER A 839 40.21 -2.89 1.47
CA SER A 839 39.85 -1.74 0.63
C SER A 839 38.37 -1.74 0.27
N VAL A 840 37.83 -0.56 -0.01
CA VAL A 840 36.58 -0.33 -0.69
C VAL A 840 36.81 0.42 -1.98
N THR A 841 36.40 -0.13 -3.10
CA THR A 841 36.48 0.53 -4.40
C THR A 841 35.08 0.85 -4.88
N VAL A 842 34.83 2.11 -5.23
CA VAL A 842 33.58 2.62 -5.76
C VAL A 842 33.77 2.99 -7.23
N LEU A 843 33.00 2.38 -8.11
CA LEU A 843 32.81 2.86 -9.47
C LEU A 843 31.54 3.71 -9.49
N TRP A 844 31.72 5.02 -9.57
CA TRP A 844 30.67 6.01 -9.57
C TRP A 844 29.89 6.07 -10.89
N PRO A 845 28.62 6.48 -10.90
CA PRO A 845 27.83 6.72 -12.13
C PRO A 845 28.53 7.66 -13.12
N SER A 846 29.27 8.64 -12.64
CA SER A 846 30.12 9.53 -13.45
C SER A 846 31.21 8.80 -14.24
N GLY A 847 31.48 7.53 -13.93
CA GLY A 847 32.59 6.74 -14.49
C GLY A 847 33.92 6.90 -13.74
N LYS A 848 33.98 7.66 -12.65
CA LYS A 848 35.14 7.73 -11.79
C LYS A 848 35.31 6.47 -10.95
N GLU A 849 36.56 6.04 -10.74
CA GLU A 849 36.88 4.97 -9.82
C GLU A 849 37.64 5.55 -8.61
N GLN A 850 37.15 5.25 -7.41
CA GLN A 850 37.74 5.74 -6.16
C GLN A 850 37.99 4.58 -5.21
N THR A 851 39.18 4.51 -4.60
CA THR A 851 39.49 3.45 -3.65
C THR A 851 39.85 4.04 -2.28
N VAL A 852 39.19 3.55 -1.25
CA VAL A 852 39.39 3.90 0.16
C VAL A 852 40.13 2.76 0.87
N MET A 853 41.13 3.09 1.67
CA MET A 853 41.94 2.18 2.49
C MET A 853 41.84 2.56 3.96
N ASP A 854 42.37 1.73 4.85
CA ASP A 854 42.42 1.99 6.30
C ASP A 854 41.01 2.18 6.93
N ILE A 855 40.10 1.26 6.63
CA ILE A 855 38.69 1.30 6.97
C ILE A 855 38.46 0.73 8.37
N ASP A 856 37.70 1.48 9.19
CA ASP A 856 37.16 1.02 10.46
C ASP A 856 35.76 0.39 10.23
N PRO A 857 35.62 -0.94 10.26
CA PRO A 857 34.37 -1.61 9.92
C PRO A 857 33.28 -1.44 11.00
N GLU A 858 33.63 -0.96 12.21
CA GLU A 858 32.65 -0.70 13.29
C GLU A 858 31.80 0.55 13.08
N LYS A 859 32.15 1.37 12.08
CA LYS A 859 31.47 2.64 11.81
C LYS A 859 30.87 2.68 10.43
N LEU A 860 29.76 3.43 10.30
CA LEU A 860 29.24 3.81 8.99
C LEU A 860 30.33 4.55 8.19
N LEU A 861 30.75 3.96 7.08
CA LEU A 861 31.72 4.55 6.17
C LEU A 861 31.02 5.47 5.18
N LYS A 862 31.23 6.78 5.34
CA LYS A 862 30.76 7.77 4.34
C LYS A 862 31.84 7.99 3.29
N ILE A 863 31.51 7.71 2.04
CA ILE A 863 32.40 7.92 0.89
C ILE A 863 31.82 9.04 0.04
N ILE A 864 32.58 10.14 -0.01
CA ILE A 864 32.24 11.29 -0.84
C ILE A 864 33.00 11.16 -2.16
N GLU A 865 32.36 11.35 -3.28
CA GLU A 865 32.98 11.30 -4.61
C GLU A 865 34.12 12.32 -4.72
N ASP A 866 35.30 11.90 -5.24
CA ASP A 866 36.51 12.75 -5.35
C ASP A 866 36.39 13.91 -6.35
#